data_2c0305c7b5a0d58255a9546d85312c8f
#
_entry.id   2c0305c7b5a0d58255a9546d85312c8f
#
_cell.length_a   1.000
_cell.length_b   1.000
_cell.length_c   1.000
_cell.angle_alpha   90.00
_cell.angle_beta   90.00
_cell.angle_gamma   90.00
#
_symmetry.space_group_name_H-M   'P 1'
#
loop_
_entity.id
_entity.type
_entity.pdbx_description
1 polymer ?
#
loop_
_entity_poly.entity_id
_entity_poly.type
_entity_poly.pdbx_seq_one_letter_code
_entity_poly.pdbx_strand_id
1 'polypeptide(L)'
;MKLFRRFLALFLALAITTLTLAACKKDNNENDEPVEQWKPIAKELDISSDSLYVQKVEGLSDEFIFGMDASAVPSLEAGGVKYYDHNGAQKDVYQILSENGINYIRVRVWNDPFDKNGKGYGGGNCDIENAIAIGKRATKYGMKLLVNFHYSDFWADPAKQMVPKAWKNMGVAEKSNALYAYTKDCLERLVSAGVDIGMVQIGNETNGAMCGESSSALGGWKKITDLMSAGSRAVREVCPDALIAIHFANPEKVTNYASYSKNLEYYCVDYDVFASSYYPYWHGTYENLATVLNTVADTYGKKVMIAETSYAFTAEDTDFFGNTISDGGAIVKSYPFTVQGQANLVRDLTDVAVNDIHNCIGLFYWEGTWISSGGATWEENSALWEKYGSGWATSYAADYDPDDAGQWYGGCSVDNQAFFDKDGKAIESLKVFGLMKDGNTVENKADAIEDTTLIIDLNGEIKLPTTVNAVMLDNSKKSIPVEWHNVDIDAMKAGGVAKYTIKGTADGMSAYCYVSMVEYNYLTDWSFEEGGKGWTATALKSFDELNVEDKVTDSLTGTKHYHFWGAGTDVVEFTLEQKVEDLPSGKYKYTISVMGGAGGTTDIYAYVKIGGEIVYKAETLISAYGEWHDAIIENIEYTEGDEIIVGIYFKCSGPGAWGKIDDAMLNSVKE
;
A
#
# COMPACT_ATOMS: atom_id res chain seq x y z
N MET A 1 2.73 -64.76 -30.25
CA MET A 1 2.08 -64.47 -28.94
C MET A 1 2.14 -63.04 -28.46
N LYS A 2 3.04 -62.13 -28.91
CA LYS A 2 3.10 -60.74 -28.52
C LYS A 2 2.19 -59.81 -29.34
N LEU A 3 1.74 -60.20 -30.53
CA LEU A 3 0.84 -59.39 -31.36
C LEU A 3 -0.65 -59.56 -30.97
N PHE A 4 -1.03 -60.71 -30.43
CA PHE A 4 -2.42 -60.95 -30.04
C PHE A 4 -2.84 -60.23 -28.73
N ARG A 5 -1.90 -59.90 -27.87
CA ARG A 5 -2.16 -59.16 -26.64
C ARG A 5 -2.34 -57.65 -26.87
N ARG A 6 -1.85 -57.07 -27.98
CA ARG A 6 -2.04 -55.66 -28.31
C ARG A 6 -3.38 -55.39 -28.99
N PHE A 7 -3.94 -56.35 -29.70
CA PHE A 7 -5.26 -56.23 -30.30
C PHE A 7 -6.40 -56.37 -29.28
N LEU A 8 -6.22 -57.18 -28.23
CA LEU A 8 -7.22 -57.35 -27.17
C LEU A 8 -7.29 -56.13 -26.23
N ALA A 9 -6.18 -55.40 -26.03
CA ALA A 9 -6.15 -54.16 -25.24
C ALA A 9 -6.81 -52.98 -25.99
N LEU A 10 -6.75 -52.94 -27.33
CA LEU A 10 -7.40 -51.89 -28.11
C LEU A 10 -8.92 -52.10 -28.21
N PHE A 11 -9.40 -53.34 -28.23
CA PHE A 11 -10.84 -53.64 -28.23
C PHE A 11 -11.51 -53.44 -26.88
N LEU A 12 -10.80 -53.61 -25.76
CA LEU A 12 -11.32 -53.27 -24.43
C LEU A 12 -11.37 -51.76 -24.18
N ALA A 13 -10.44 -50.98 -24.71
CA ALA A 13 -10.44 -49.53 -24.61
C ALA A 13 -11.57 -48.89 -25.45
N LEU A 14 -11.93 -49.47 -26.59
CA LEU A 14 -13.03 -48.97 -27.42
C LEU A 14 -14.42 -49.38 -26.89
N ALA A 15 -14.52 -50.49 -26.13
CA ALA A 15 -15.78 -50.95 -25.53
C ALA A 15 -16.13 -50.17 -24.24
N ILE A 16 -15.13 -49.60 -23.55
CA ILE A 16 -15.36 -48.79 -22.33
C ILE A 16 -15.77 -47.37 -22.68
N THR A 17 -15.34 -46.81 -23.82
CA THR A 17 -15.73 -45.46 -24.27
C THR A 17 -17.14 -45.43 -24.90
N THR A 18 -17.72 -46.54 -25.26
CA THR A 18 -19.11 -46.59 -25.79
C THR A 18 -20.17 -46.91 -24.73
N LEU A 19 -19.76 -47.32 -23.51
CA LEU A 19 -20.73 -47.62 -22.44
C LEU A 19 -20.94 -46.43 -21.46
N THR A 20 -20.17 -45.38 -21.55
CA THR A 20 -20.35 -44.17 -20.71
C THR A 20 -21.24 -43.10 -21.35
N LEU A 21 -21.73 -43.30 -22.56
CA LEU A 21 -22.64 -42.36 -23.26
C LEU A 21 -24.12 -42.77 -23.22
N ALA A 22 -24.49 -43.78 -22.44
CA ALA A 22 -25.87 -44.31 -22.43
C ALA A 22 -26.58 -44.25 -21.06
N ALA A 23 -26.08 -43.47 -20.11
CA ALA A 23 -26.65 -43.43 -18.77
C ALA A 23 -26.87 -42.01 -18.24
N CYS A 24 -27.48 -41.11 -19.05
CA CYS A 24 -28.14 -39.89 -18.53
C CYS A 24 -29.27 -39.53 -19.48
N LYS A 25 -30.34 -40.32 -19.48
CA LYS A 25 -31.66 -39.80 -19.85
C LYS A 25 -32.30 -39.32 -18.55
N LYS A 26 -32.29 -38.03 -18.33
CA LYS A 26 -33.09 -37.35 -17.31
C LYS A 26 -34.51 -37.16 -17.89
N ASP A 27 -35.49 -37.51 -17.12
CA ASP A 27 -36.90 -37.28 -17.45
C ASP A 27 -37.15 -35.78 -17.64
N ASN A 28 -37.76 -35.45 -18.77
CA ASN A 28 -38.26 -34.10 -19.07
C ASN A 28 -39.44 -33.79 -18.16
N ASN A 29 -39.26 -32.88 -17.21
CA ASN A 29 -40.31 -32.03 -16.71
C ASN A 29 -40.19 -30.68 -17.40
N GLU A 30 -41.20 -30.35 -18.19
CA GLU A 30 -41.37 -29.10 -18.91
C GLU A 30 -41.46 -27.96 -17.93
N ASN A 31 -40.49 -27.04 -17.98
CA ASN A 31 -40.53 -25.61 -17.71
C ASN A 31 -39.13 -25.01 -17.47
N ASP A 32 -38.08 -25.58 -18.06
CA ASP A 32 -36.80 -24.86 -18.17
C ASP A 32 -36.84 -24.07 -19.50
N GLU A 33 -37.13 -22.78 -19.43
CA GLU A 33 -36.73 -21.86 -20.50
C GLU A 33 -35.22 -21.98 -20.67
N PRO A 34 -34.69 -22.07 -21.90
CA PRO A 34 -33.26 -22.14 -22.10
C PRO A 34 -32.64 -20.88 -21.49
N VAL A 35 -31.77 -21.07 -20.51
CA VAL A 35 -30.91 -19.97 -20.02
C VAL A 35 -30.16 -19.49 -21.25
N GLU A 36 -30.53 -18.32 -21.73
CA GLU A 36 -29.86 -17.69 -22.86
C GLU A 36 -28.39 -17.55 -22.49
N GLN A 37 -27.53 -18.31 -23.16
CA GLN A 37 -26.10 -18.26 -22.94
C GLN A 37 -25.64 -16.85 -23.30
N TRP A 38 -25.47 -16.02 -22.28
CA TRP A 38 -25.08 -14.65 -22.44
C TRP A 38 -23.69 -14.61 -23.10
N LYS A 39 -23.60 -13.96 -24.26
CA LYS A 39 -22.34 -13.71 -24.94
C LYS A 39 -21.87 -12.32 -24.52
N PRO A 40 -20.61 -12.16 -24.06
CA PRO A 40 -20.06 -10.85 -23.85
C PRO A 40 -20.25 -10.00 -25.12
N ILE A 41 -20.85 -8.84 -24.98
CA ILE A 41 -20.90 -7.86 -26.06
C ILE A 41 -19.47 -7.33 -26.14
N ALA A 42 -18.73 -7.70 -27.20
CA ALA A 42 -17.47 -7.03 -27.53
C ALA A 42 -17.82 -5.57 -27.82
N LYS A 43 -17.54 -4.70 -26.90
CA LYS A 43 -17.87 -3.27 -26.97
C LYS A 43 -16.64 -2.55 -27.48
N GLU A 44 -16.76 -1.85 -28.62
CA GLU A 44 -15.80 -0.80 -28.92
C GLU A 44 -15.95 0.25 -27.83
N LEU A 45 -14.84 0.52 -27.12
CA LEU A 45 -14.80 1.54 -26.08
C LEU A 45 -14.69 2.91 -26.77
N ASP A 46 -15.74 3.72 -26.69
CA ASP A 46 -15.73 5.11 -27.18
C ASP A 46 -15.34 6.03 -26.01
N ILE A 47 -14.04 6.00 -25.67
CA ILE A 47 -13.48 6.74 -24.53
C ILE A 47 -12.60 7.87 -25.05
N SER A 48 -12.90 9.08 -24.62
CA SER A 48 -12.08 10.27 -24.85
C SER A 48 -12.02 11.14 -23.60
N SER A 49 -10.99 11.97 -23.48
CA SER A 49 -10.87 12.97 -22.43
C SER A 49 -10.19 14.21 -22.97
N ASP A 50 -10.70 15.38 -22.62
CA ASP A 50 -10.11 16.68 -22.94
C ASP A 50 -9.15 17.17 -21.85
N SER A 51 -9.07 16.47 -20.71
CA SER A 51 -8.31 16.90 -19.54
C SER A 51 -7.27 15.89 -19.06
N LEU A 52 -7.41 14.61 -19.41
CA LEU A 52 -6.53 13.55 -18.96
C LEU A 52 -5.44 13.27 -20.01
N TYR A 53 -4.18 13.36 -19.61
CA TYR A 53 -3.04 12.96 -20.42
C TYR A 53 -2.69 11.49 -20.14
N VAL A 54 -2.76 10.64 -21.16
CA VAL A 54 -2.42 9.22 -21.02
C VAL A 54 -1.46 8.82 -22.13
N GLN A 55 -0.25 8.46 -21.76
CA GLN A 55 0.70 7.87 -22.71
C GLN A 55 0.27 6.46 -23.06
N LYS A 56 0.35 6.11 -24.33
CA LYS A 56 0.12 4.75 -24.80
C LYS A 56 1.04 3.76 -24.07
N VAL A 57 0.53 2.59 -23.75
CA VAL A 57 1.31 1.44 -23.27
C VAL A 57 1.58 0.53 -24.47
N GLU A 58 2.81 0.52 -24.95
CA GLU A 58 3.19 -0.32 -26.07
C GLU A 58 3.15 -1.81 -25.68
N GLY A 59 2.67 -2.66 -26.56
CA GLY A 59 2.54 -4.10 -26.29
C GLY A 59 1.35 -4.52 -25.46
N LEU A 60 0.49 -3.59 -25.03
CA LEU A 60 -0.71 -3.91 -24.26
C LEU A 60 -1.67 -4.78 -25.07
N SER A 61 -1.91 -6.01 -24.61
CA SER A 61 -2.79 -6.99 -25.24
C SER A 61 -4.26 -6.75 -24.91
N ASP A 62 -5.16 -7.11 -25.81
CA ASP A 62 -6.61 -7.13 -25.56
C ASP A 62 -7.02 -8.16 -24.50
N GLU A 63 -6.15 -9.13 -24.21
CA GLU A 63 -6.36 -10.16 -23.19
C GLU A 63 -5.84 -9.73 -21.80
N PHE A 64 -5.17 -8.56 -21.70
CA PHE A 64 -4.68 -8.09 -20.41
C PHE A 64 -5.83 -7.83 -19.45
N ILE A 65 -5.69 -8.32 -18.21
CA ILE A 65 -6.73 -8.20 -17.20
C ILE A 65 -6.64 -6.83 -16.53
N PHE A 66 -7.69 -6.02 -16.71
CA PHE A 66 -7.96 -4.84 -15.90
C PHE A 66 -9.06 -5.15 -14.91
N GLY A 67 -8.67 -5.42 -13.67
CA GLY A 67 -9.58 -5.78 -12.59
C GLY A 67 -9.88 -4.62 -11.66
N MET A 68 -11.06 -4.69 -11.05
CA MET A 68 -11.49 -3.76 -9.99
C MET A 68 -12.02 -4.56 -8.80
N ASP A 69 -11.49 -4.34 -7.59
CA ASP A 69 -12.16 -4.80 -6.38
C ASP A 69 -13.35 -3.87 -6.11
N ALA A 70 -14.53 -4.45 -5.94
CA ALA A 70 -15.78 -3.71 -5.78
C ALA A 70 -16.72 -4.43 -4.78
N SER A 71 -16.16 -4.95 -3.70
CA SER A 71 -16.85 -5.82 -2.74
C SER A 71 -17.85 -5.08 -1.85
N ALA A 72 -17.62 -3.78 -1.58
CA ALA A 72 -18.44 -2.97 -0.68
C ALA A 72 -19.71 -2.41 -1.35
N VAL A 73 -19.83 -2.47 -2.68
CA VAL A 73 -20.92 -1.84 -3.46
C VAL A 73 -22.33 -2.17 -2.95
N PRO A 74 -22.73 -3.44 -2.70
CA PRO A 74 -24.09 -3.71 -2.25
C PRO A 74 -24.44 -3.06 -0.90
N SER A 75 -23.48 -2.96 0.01
CA SER A 75 -23.65 -2.30 1.31
C SER A 75 -23.79 -0.79 1.18
N LEU A 76 -23.02 -0.17 0.27
CA LEU A 76 -23.10 1.25 -0.05
C LEU A 76 -24.46 1.58 -0.69
N GLU A 77 -24.89 0.81 -1.69
CA GLU A 77 -26.19 0.97 -2.35
C GLU A 77 -27.37 0.76 -1.38
N ALA A 78 -27.27 -0.20 -0.47
CA ALA A 78 -28.25 -0.39 0.60
C ALA A 78 -28.33 0.82 1.54
N GLY A 79 -27.21 1.53 1.75
CA GLY A 79 -27.10 2.79 2.46
C GLY A 79 -27.66 4.00 1.70
N GLY A 80 -27.94 3.84 0.40
CA GLY A 80 -28.51 4.90 -0.44
C GLY A 80 -27.52 5.53 -1.44
N VAL A 81 -26.26 5.08 -1.48
CA VAL A 81 -25.26 5.52 -2.46
C VAL A 81 -25.72 5.18 -3.88
N LYS A 82 -25.48 6.08 -4.81
CA LYS A 82 -25.77 5.91 -6.22
C LYS A 82 -24.53 6.25 -7.02
N TYR A 83 -24.37 5.57 -8.17
CA TYR A 83 -23.26 5.83 -9.07
C TYR A 83 -23.74 6.48 -10.37
N TYR A 84 -22.92 7.38 -10.87
CA TYR A 84 -23.19 8.16 -12.07
C TYR A 84 -21.97 8.09 -13.01
N ASP A 85 -22.23 8.03 -14.30
CA ASP A 85 -21.18 8.11 -15.31
C ASP A 85 -20.58 9.53 -15.41
N HIS A 86 -19.57 9.69 -16.26
CA HIS A 86 -18.89 10.99 -16.46
C HIS A 86 -19.85 12.11 -16.89
N ASN A 87 -20.99 11.78 -17.51
CA ASN A 87 -22.00 12.74 -17.94
C ASN A 87 -23.06 13.02 -16.86
N GLY A 88 -22.96 12.37 -15.69
CA GLY A 88 -23.90 12.50 -14.59
C GLY A 88 -25.16 11.65 -14.76
N ALA A 89 -25.21 10.70 -15.68
CA ALA A 89 -26.32 9.77 -15.79
C ALA A 89 -26.17 8.64 -14.76
N GLN A 90 -27.21 8.40 -13.94
CA GLN A 90 -27.21 7.29 -13.00
C GLN A 90 -27.19 5.95 -13.74
N LYS A 91 -26.23 5.09 -13.41
CA LYS A 91 -26.07 3.74 -13.97
C LYS A 91 -25.70 2.73 -12.89
N ASP A 92 -25.82 1.46 -13.24
CA ASP A 92 -25.18 0.39 -12.48
C ASP A 92 -23.66 0.60 -12.50
N VAL A 93 -23.01 0.56 -11.33
CA VAL A 93 -21.55 0.82 -11.23
C VAL A 93 -20.76 -0.17 -12.08
N TYR A 94 -21.15 -1.44 -12.14
CA TYR A 94 -20.48 -2.45 -12.98
C TYR A 94 -20.63 -2.16 -14.48
N GLN A 95 -21.71 -1.51 -14.89
CA GLN A 95 -21.84 -0.99 -16.26
C GLN A 95 -20.84 0.14 -16.51
N ILE A 96 -20.70 1.09 -15.57
CA ILE A 96 -19.75 2.20 -15.70
C ILE A 96 -18.32 1.65 -15.79
N LEU A 97 -17.95 0.70 -14.93
CA LEU A 97 -16.63 0.08 -14.95
C LEU A 97 -16.34 -0.61 -16.30
N SER A 98 -17.26 -1.44 -16.78
CA SER A 98 -17.13 -2.11 -18.08
C SER A 98 -17.04 -1.12 -19.25
N GLU A 99 -17.80 -0.03 -19.22
CA GLU A 99 -17.75 1.05 -20.23
C GLU A 99 -16.42 1.80 -20.25
N ASN A 100 -15.61 1.71 -19.17
CA ASN A 100 -14.29 2.31 -19.05
C ASN A 100 -13.11 1.33 -19.18
N GLY A 101 -13.36 0.08 -19.59
CA GLY A 101 -12.29 -0.87 -19.91
C GLY A 101 -11.99 -1.91 -18.82
N ILE A 102 -12.68 -1.89 -17.69
CA ILE A 102 -12.58 -2.95 -16.70
C ILE A 102 -13.23 -4.22 -17.24
N ASN A 103 -12.50 -5.34 -17.18
CA ASN A 103 -12.92 -6.63 -17.72
C ASN A 103 -13.01 -7.75 -16.68
N TYR A 104 -12.57 -7.46 -15.41
CA TYR A 104 -12.72 -8.35 -14.26
C TYR A 104 -13.21 -7.58 -13.04
N ILE A 105 -14.02 -8.24 -12.22
CA ILE A 105 -14.36 -7.79 -10.87
C ILE A 105 -13.76 -8.78 -9.86
N ARG A 106 -12.99 -8.27 -8.90
CA ARG A 106 -12.51 -9.05 -7.75
C ARG A 106 -13.48 -8.87 -6.60
N VAL A 107 -13.86 -9.95 -5.94
CA VAL A 107 -14.78 -9.94 -4.82
C VAL A 107 -14.24 -10.77 -3.66
N ARG A 108 -14.21 -10.17 -2.47
CA ARG A 108 -13.87 -10.88 -1.24
C ARG A 108 -14.98 -11.84 -0.84
N VAL A 109 -14.60 -12.99 -0.28
CA VAL A 109 -15.53 -13.95 0.33
C VAL A 109 -15.02 -14.35 1.70
N TRP A 110 -15.76 -13.96 2.73
CA TRP A 110 -15.56 -14.35 4.11
C TRP A 110 -16.51 -15.48 4.47
N ASN A 111 -16.12 -16.31 5.45
CA ASN A 111 -16.89 -17.51 5.77
C ASN A 111 -18.23 -17.19 6.42
N ASP A 112 -18.23 -16.38 7.49
CA ASP A 112 -19.42 -15.96 8.23
C ASP A 112 -19.20 -14.59 8.89
N PRO A 113 -19.32 -13.48 8.12
CA PRO A 113 -19.03 -12.12 8.58
C PRO A 113 -20.16 -11.53 9.44
N PHE A 114 -20.77 -12.32 10.32
CA PHE A 114 -21.88 -11.89 11.15
C PHE A 114 -21.72 -12.35 12.61
N ASP A 115 -22.22 -11.53 13.54
CA ASP A 115 -22.36 -11.92 14.94
C ASP A 115 -23.48 -12.96 15.12
N LYS A 116 -23.62 -13.49 16.33
CA LYS A 116 -24.67 -14.47 16.69
C LYS A 116 -26.12 -13.95 16.51
N ASN A 117 -26.32 -12.65 16.35
CA ASN A 117 -27.62 -12.02 16.12
C ASN A 117 -27.83 -11.66 14.63
N GLY A 118 -26.91 -12.03 13.75
CA GLY A 118 -26.94 -11.73 12.33
C GLY A 118 -26.55 -10.29 12.00
N LYS A 119 -25.79 -9.61 12.89
CA LYS A 119 -25.25 -8.29 12.64
C LYS A 119 -23.92 -8.40 11.90
N GLY A 120 -23.80 -7.71 10.75
CA GLY A 120 -22.62 -7.75 9.90
C GLY A 120 -21.42 -7.04 10.52
N TYR A 121 -20.21 -7.55 10.21
CA TYR A 121 -18.95 -7.02 10.72
C TYR A 121 -18.46 -5.76 9.98
N GLY A 122 -19.08 -5.42 8.86
CA GLY A 122 -18.65 -4.30 8.00
C GLY A 122 -17.82 -4.75 6.81
N GLY A 123 -17.10 -3.82 6.19
CA GLY A 123 -16.30 -4.08 5.00
C GLY A 123 -17.10 -4.61 3.81
N GLY A 124 -18.40 -4.29 3.74
CA GLY A 124 -19.32 -4.83 2.75
C GLY A 124 -20.04 -6.13 3.18
N ASN A 125 -19.79 -6.66 4.38
CA ASN A 125 -20.34 -7.94 4.85
C ASN A 125 -20.17 -9.07 3.80
N CYS A 126 -18.97 -9.25 3.32
CA CYS A 126 -18.60 -10.00 2.12
C CYS A 126 -18.78 -11.51 2.26
N ASP A 127 -20.00 -11.99 2.36
CA ASP A 127 -20.31 -13.42 2.29
C ASP A 127 -20.54 -13.91 0.84
N ILE A 128 -20.89 -15.20 0.70
CA ILE A 128 -21.15 -15.78 -0.62
C ILE A 128 -22.39 -15.19 -1.31
N GLU A 129 -23.40 -14.75 -0.57
CA GLU A 129 -24.58 -14.11 -1.14
C GLU A 129 -24.23 -12.75 -1.77
N ASN A 130 -23.38 -11.98 -1.08
CA ASN A 130 -22.83 -10.74 -1.60
C ASN A 130 -22.03 -10.99 -2.90
N ALA A 131 -21.18 -12.02 -2.90
CA ALA A 131 -20.40 -12.41 -4.08
C ALA A 131 -21.28 -12.84 -5.27
N ILE A 132 -22.37 -13.59 -5.02
CA ILE A 132 -23.34 -13.97 -6.06
C ILE A 132 -24.03 -12.72 -6.64
N ALA A 133 -24.47 -11.80 -5.80
CA ALA A 133 -25.14 -10.58 -6.24
C ALA A 133 -24.21 -9.73 -7.13
N ILE A 134 -22.95 -9.55 -6.73
CA ILE A 134 -21.91 -8.86 -7.50
C ILE A 134 -21.62 -9.61 -8.80
N GLY A 135 -21.35 -10.92 -8.71
CA GLY A 135 -20.95 -11.74 -9.85
C GLY A 135 -21.99 -11.76 -10.97
N LYS A 136 -23.29 -11.83 -10.65
CA LYS A 136 -24.37 -11.72 -11.65
C LYS A 136 -24.35 -10.38 -12.37
N ARG A 137 -24.08 -9.28 -11.65
CA ARG A 137 -24.02 -7.93 -12.26
C ARG A 137 -22.75 -7.79 -13.12
N ALA A 138 -21.60 -8.25 -12.63
CA ALA A 138 -20.35 -8.26 -13.40
C ALA A 138 -20.51 -9.05 -14.73
N THR A 139 -21.03 -10.27 -14.64
CA THR A 139 -21.30 -11.14 -15.81
C THR A 139 -22.27 -10.49 -16.79
N LYS A 140 -23.32 -9.84 -16.30
CA LYS A 140 -24.29 -9.12 -17.14
C LYS A 140 -23.61 -8.05 -18.02
N TYR A 141 -22.57 -7.40 -17.54
CA TYR A 141 -21.83 -6.38 -18.29
C TYR A 141 -20.53 -6.87 -18.94
N GLY A 142 -20.35 -8.20 -19.07
CA GLY A 142 -19.25 -8.82 -19.81
C GLY A 142 -17.94 -8.96 -19.05
N MET A 143 -17.96 -8.74 -17.75
CA MET A 143 -16.79 -8.91 -16.90
C MET A 143 -16.79 -10.29 -16.26
N LYS A 144 -15.61 -10.87 -16.11
CA LYS A 144 -15.40 -12.09 -15.35
C LYS A 144 -15.21 -11.80 -13.86
N LEU A 145 -15.44 -12.81 -13.03
CA LEU A 145 -15.22 -12.71 -11.59
C LEU A 145 -13.89 -13.33 -11.19
N LEU A 146 -13.11 -12.65 -10.37
CA LEU A 146 -12.09 -13.21 -9.50
C LEU A 146 -12.68 -13.35 -8.10
N VAL A 147 -12.86 -14.59 -7.65
CA VAL A 147 -13.38 -14.91 -6.31
C VAL A 147 -12.21 -14.99 -5.34
N ASN A 148 -12.11 -14.05 -4.40
CA ASN A 148 -11.05 -13.98 -3.40
C ASN A 148 -11.51 -14.56 -2.06
N PHE A 149 -11.18 -15.81 -1.76
CA PHE A 149 -11.44 -16.43 -0.48
C PHE A 149 -10.41 -16.00 0.58
N HIS A 150 -10.86 -15.33 1.64
CA HIS A 150 -9.99 -15.01 2.78
C HIS A 150 -9.80 -16.19 3.74
N TYR A 151 -10.73 -17.14 3.77
CA TYR A 151 -10.79 -18.24 4.75
C TYR A 151 -10.69 -17.73 6.18
N SER A 152 -11.42 -16.68 6.43
CA SER A 152 -11.59 -15.95 7.67
C SER A 152 -13.04 -15.46 7.72
N ASP A 153 -13.55 -15.08 8.88
CA ASP A 153 -14.87 -14.47 9.00
C ASP A 153 -14.85 -12.95 8.78
N PHE A 154 -13.67 -12.36 8.68
CA PHE A 154 -13.46 -10.95 8.43
C PHE A 154 -12.14 -10.72 7.66
N TRP A 155 -11.56 -9.53 7.72
CA TRP A 155 -10.31 -9.20 7.02
C TRP A 155 -9.19 -10.21 7.31
N ALA A 156 -8.49 -10.59 6.26
CA ALA A 156 -7.23 -11.34 6.34
C ALA A 156 -6.16 -10.56 5.56
N ASP A 157 -5.02 -10.33 6.21
CA ASP A 157 -3.88 -9.57 5.70
C ASP A 157 -2.57 -10.17 6.23
N PRO A 158 -1.37 -9.64 5.87
CA PRO A 158 -0.10 -10.20 6.31
C PRO A 158 0.10 -10.27 7.83
N ALA A 159 -0.54 -9.38 8.58
CA ALA A 159 -0.47 -9.34 10.05
C ALA A 159 -1.53 -10.22 10.72
N LYS A 160 -2.63 -10.52 10.01
CA LYS A 160 -3.81 -11.13 10.59
C LYS A 160 -4.43 -12.19 9.66
N GLN A 161 -4.27 -13.46 10.00
CA GLN A 161 -4.80 -14.63 9.27
C GLN A 161 -5.65 -15.49 10.21
N MET A 162 -6.76 -14.92 10.69
CA MET A 162 -7.60 -15.55 11.70
C MET A 162 -8.38 -16.74 11.12
N VAL A 163 -8.57 -17.77 11.95
CA VAL A 163 -9.38 -18.94 11.58
C VAL A 163 -10.89 -18.60 11.69
N PRO A 164 -11.73 -19.05 10.74
CA PRO A 164 -13.19 -18.90 10.88
C PRO A 164 -13.72 -19.47 12.20
N LYS A 165 -14.71 -18.81 12.81
CA LYS A 165 -15.36 -19.24 14.07
C LYS A 165 -15.74 -20.73 14.05
N ALA A 166 -16.32 -21.18 12.95
CA ALA A 166 -16.74 -22.56 12.77
C ALA A 166 -15.60 -23.58 12.76
N TRP A 167 -14.36 -23.17 12.47
CA TRP A 167 -13.19 -24.04 12.36
C TRP A 167 -12.20 -23.88 13.52
N LYS A 168 -12.51 -23.08 14.51
CA LYS A 168 -11.60 -22.69 15.62
C LYS A 168 -10.98 -23.87 16.36
N ASN A 169 -11.73 -24.98 16.51
CA ASN A 169 -11.29 -26.17 17.26
C ASN A 169 -10.83 -27.31 16.37
N MET A 170 -10.70 -27.11 15.05
CA MET A 170 -10.31 -28.12 14.10
C MET A 170 -8.78 -28.23 14.00
N GLY A 171 -8.28 -29.46 13.89
CA GLY A 171 -6.90 -29.70 13.45
C GLY A 171 -6.73 -29.40 11.96
N VAL A 172 -5.48 -29.32 11.48
CA VAL A 172 -5.20 -28.91 10.08
C VAL A 172 -5.86 -29.81 9.04
N ALA A 173 -5.95 -31.12 9.28
CA ALA A 173 -6.61 -32.05 8.36
C ALA A 173 -8.13 -31.80 8.28
N GLU A 174 -8.76 -31.49 9.42
CA GLU A 174 -10.18 -31.16 9.47
C GLU A 174 -10.44 -29.81 8.82
N LYS A 175 -9.58 -28.79 9.08
CA LYS A 175 -9.62 -27.50 8.39
C LYS A 175 -9.48 -27.65 6.87
N SER A 176 -8.57 -28.50 6.38
CA SER A 176 -8.39 -28.78 4.94
C SER A 176 -9.67 -29.35 4.31
N ASN A 177 -10.33 -30.28 5.00
CA ASN A 177 -11.61 -30.82 4.54
C ASN A 177 -12.73 -29.79 4.57
N ALA A 178 -12.81 -28.97 5.62
CA ALA A 178 -13.80 -27.91 5.74
C ALA A 178 -13.58 -26.80 4.66
N LEU A 179 -12.33 -26.42 4.42
CA LEU A 179 -11.94 -25.45 3.40
C LEU A 179 -12.30 -25.95 1.99
N TYR A 180 -11.97 -27.22 1.68
CA TYR A 180 -12.37 -27.85 0.41
C TYR A 180 -13.90 -27.81 0.24
N ALA A 181 -14.65 -28.26 1.25
CA ALA A 181 -16.11 -28.32 1.18
C ALA A 181 -16.74 -26.93 1.04
N TYR A 182 -16.24 -25.94 1.78
CA TYR A 182 -16.68 -24.56 1.71
C TYR A 182 -16.41 -23.94 0.34
N THR A 183 -15.17 -24.08 -0.16
CA THR A 183 -14.78 -23.55 -1.49
C THR A 183 -15.66 -24.17 -2.58
N LYS A 184 -15.87 -25.51 -2.52
CA LYS A 184 -16.71 -26.22 -3.47
C LYS A 184 -18.15 -25.72 -3.45
N ASP A 185 -18.78 -25.62 -2.28
CA ASP A 185 -20.17 -25.13 -2.12
C ASP A 185 -20.32 -23.72 -2.68
N CYS A 186 -19.41 -22.81 -2.32
CA CYS A 186 -19.44 -21.43 -2.81
C CYS A 186 -19.34 -21.36 -4.34
N LEU A 187 -18.41 -22.11 -4.94
CA LEU A 187 -18.23 -22.13 -6.39
C LEU A 187 -19.43 -22.77 -7.11
N GLU A 188 -19.96 -23.89 -6.60
CA GLU A 188 -21.18 -24.51 -7.16
C GLU A 188 -22.37 -23.55 -7.14
N ARG A 189 -22.53 -22.75 -6.09
CA ARG A 189 -23.57 -21.73 -5.97
C ARG A 189 -23.38 -20.58 -6.97
N LEU A 190 -22.14 -20.07 -7.11
CA LEU A 190 -21.80 -19.04 -8.10
C LEU A 190 -22.06 -19.53 -9.54
N VAL A 191 -21.60 -20.73 -9.88
CA VAL A 191 -21.84 -21.37 -11.19
C VAL A 191 -23.34 -21.54 -11.45
N SER A 192 -24.08 -22.05 -10.45
CA SER A 192 -25.54 -22.26 -10.55
C SER A 192 -26.29 -20.93 -10.72
N ALA A 193 -25.72 -19.82 -10.22
CA ALA A 193 -26.26 -18.47 -10.39
C ALA A 193 -25.92 -17.84 -11.76
N GLY A 194 -25.16 -18.53 -12.62
CA GLY A 194 -24.75 -18.08 -13.94
C GLY A 194 -23.61 -17.06 -13.93
N VAL A 195 -22.77 -17.05 -12.89
CA VAL A 195 -21.62 -16.17 -12.79
C VAL A 195 -20.46 -16.69 -13.65
N ASP A 196 -19.85 -15.84 -14.46
CA ASP A 196 -18.64 -16.13 -15.24
C ASP A 196 -17.39 -16.01 -14.36
N ILE A 197 -16.93 -17.14 -13.82
CA ILE A 197 -15.76 -17.20 -12.94
C ILE A 197 -14.50 -17.39 -13.80
N GLY A 198 -13.68 -16.36 -13.89
CA GLY A 198 -12.41 -16.41 -14.62
C GLY A 198 -11.21 -16.82 -13.77
N MET A 199 -11.26 -16.51 -12.46
CA MET A 199 -10.15 -16.79 -11.54
C MET A 199 -10.66 -17.00 -10.12
N VAL A 200 -9.94 -17.82 -9.34
CA VAL A 200 -10.18 -18.02 -7.91
C VAL A 200 -8.88 -17.80 -7.15
N GLN A 201 -8.90 -16.89 -6.19
CA GLN A 201 -7.78 -16.63 -5.30
C GLN A 201 -7.96 -17.40 -4.00
N ILE A 202 -6.98 -18.22 -3.65
CA ILE A 202 -6.98 -19.08 -2.46
C ILE A 202 -6.15 -18.43 -1.36
N GLY A 203 -6.83 -17.81 -0.41
CA GLY A 203 -6.24 -16.98 0.63
C GLY A 203 -5.94 -15.55 0.16
N ASN A 204 -5.85 -14.63 1.10
CA ASN A 204 -5.49 -13.24 0.86
C ASN A 204 -4.21 -12.90 1.61
N GLU A 205 -3.18 -12.39 0.88
CA GLU A 205 -1.91 -11.93 1.43
C GLU A 205 -1.26 -12.91 2.43
N THR A 206 -1.16 -14.15 2.02
CA THR A 206 -0.78 -15.29 2.88
C THR A 206 0.73 -15.35 3.18
N ASN A 207 1.35 -14.27 3.56
CA ASN A 207 2.80 -14.07 3.76
C ASN A 207 3.52 -15.04 4.73
N GLY A 208 3.01 -16.22 4.93
CA GLY A 208 3.55 -17.23 5.84
C GLY A 208 2.55 -17.60 6.94
N ALA A 209 1.27 -17.24 6.71
CA ALA A 209 0.14 -17.67 7.55
C ALA A 209 -1.11 -17.82 6.69
N MET A 210 -2.04 -18.68 7.10
CA MET A 210 -3.35 -18.86 6.48
C MET A 210 -4.29 -19.60 7.44
N CYS A 211 -5.50 -19.09 7.61
CA CYS A 211 -6.56 -19.76 8.38
C CYS A 211 -6.09 -20.19 9.79
N GLY A 212 -5.37 -19.32 10.50
CA GLY A 212 -4.82 -19.56 11.83
C GLY A 212 -3.59 -20.50 11.88
N GLU A 213 -3.09 -20.99 10.75
CA GLU A 213 -1.81 -21.70 10.68
C GLU A 213 -0.67 -20.76 10.30
N SER A 214 0.52 -20.96 10.87
CA SER A 214 1.68 -20.11 10.64
C SER A 214 2.91 -20.92 10.22
N SER A 215 3.72 -20.35 9.33
CA SER A 215 4.99 -20.93 8.87
C SER A 215 6.03 -21.06 10.00
N SER A 216 5.94 -20.25 11.04
CA SER A 216 6.79 -20.32 12.23
C SER A 216 6.39 -21.43 13.22
N ALA A 217 5.19 -21.98 13.11
CA ALA A 217 4.71 -23.05 13.96
C ALA A 217 5.24 -24.41 13.51
N LEU A 218 5.16 -25.42 14.40
CA LEU A 218 5.51 -26.80 14.07
C LEU A 218 4.70 -27.32 12.87
N GLY A 219 5.40 -27.79 11.85
CA GLY A 219 4.81 -28.20 10.56
C GLY A 219 4.67 -27.05 9.57
N GLY A 220 4.82 -25.81 10.00
CA GLY A 220 5.04 -24.60 9.21
C GLY A 220 4.34 -24.55 7.85
N TRP A 221 5.13 -24.35 6.81
CA TRP A 221 4.64 -24.29 5.43
C TRP A 221 3.83 -25.51 4.96
N LYS A 222 4.13 -26.71 5.48
CA LYS A 222 3.36 -27.92 5.12
C LYS A 222 1.88 -27.77 5.42
N LYS A 223 1.52 -27.16 6.57
CA LYS A 223 0.13 -26.96 6.96
C LYS A 223 -0.56 -25.93 6.07
N ILE A 224 0.13 -24.82 5.78
CA ILE A 224 -0.38 -23.75 4.91
C ILE A 224 -0.63 -24.31 3.50
N THR A 225 0.33 -25.04 2.95
CA THR A 225 0.22 -25.62 1.60
C THR A 225 -0.80 -26.76 1.51
N ASP A 226 -1.07 -27.48 2.60
CA ASP A 226 -2.18 -28.44 2.66
C ASP A 226 -3.54 -27.74 2.56
N LEU A 227 -3.70 -26.60 3.21
CA LEU A 227 -4.90 -25.75 3.08
C LEU A 227 -5.05 -25.20 1.66
N MET A 228 -3.97 -24.63 1.10
CA MET A 228 -3.98 -24.13 -0.28
C MET A 228 -4.34 -25.22 -1.28
N SER A 229 -3.73 -26.41 -1.14
CA SER A 229 -4.01 -27.56 -2.02
C SER A 229 -5.45 -28.06 -1.87
N ALA A 230 -6.08 -27.91 -0.69
CA ALA A 230 -7.48 -28.27 -0.52
C ALA A 230 -8.40 -27.31 -1.31
N GLY A 231 -8.13 -26.01 -1.28
CA GLY A 231 -8.82 -25.01 -2.09
C GLY A 231 -8.64 -25.28 -3.59
N SER A 232 -7.41 -25.52 -4.03
CA SER A 232 -7.08 -25.79 -5.44
C SER A 232 -7.86 -27.00 -5.98
N ARG A 233 -7.94 -28.09 -5.22
CA ARG A 233 -8.74 -29.26 -5.62
C ARG A 233 -10.21 -28.93 -5.81
N ALA A 234 -10.80 -28.12 -4.94
CA ALA A 234 -12.19 -27.70 -5.07
C ALA A 234 -12.42 -26.86 -6.35
N VAL A 235 -11.48 -25.94 -6.64
CA VAL A 235 -11.55 -25.12 -7.87
C VAL A 235 -11.46 -26.01 -9.11
N ARG A 236 -10.47 -26.91 -9.19
CA ARG A 236 -10.31 -27.81 -10.36
C ARG A 236 -11.52 -28.74 -10.57
N GLU A 237 -12.23 -29.07 -9.50
CA GLU A 237 -13.43 -29.92 -9.59
C GLU A 237 -14.64 -29.16 -10.12
N VAL A 238 -14.86 -27.91 -9.68
CA VAL A 238 -16.07 -27.13 -9.99
C VAL A 238 -15.87 -26.20 -11.18
N CYS A 239 -14.71 -25.56 -11.27
CA CYS A 239 -14.36 -24.56 -12.28
C CYS A 239 -13.01 -24.91 -12.95
N PRO A 240 -12.90 -26.01 -13.71
CA PRO A 240 -11.62 -26.49 -14.23
C PRO A 240 -10.91 -25.49 -15.16
N ASP A 241 -11.65 -24.61 -15.81
CA ASP A 241 -11.12 -23.58 -16.72
C ASP A 241 -10.73 -22.27 -16.01
N ALA A 242 -11.10 -22.09 -14.74
CA ALA A 242 -10.71 -20.92 -13.97
C ALA A 242 -9.24 -20.98 -13.55
N LEU A 243 -8.55 -19.85 -13.60
CA LEU A 243 -7.19 -19.73 -13.08
C LEU A 243 -7.21 -19.78 -11.54
N ILE A 244 -6.19 -20.42 -10.96
CA ILE A 244 -5.97 -20.43 -9.51
C ILE A 244 -4.84 -19.47 -9.16
N ALA A 245 -5.13 -18.48 -8.32
CA ALA A 245 -4.16 -17.53 -7.82
C ALA A 245 -3.82 -17.79 -6.35
N ILE A 246 -2.53 -17.66 -6.00
CA ILE A 246 -2.04 -17.57 -4.61
C ILE A 246 -1.45 -16.19 -4.41
N HIS A 247 -1.85 -15.51 -3.35
CA HIS A 247 -1.62 -14.08 -3.14
C HIS A 247 -0.71 -13.77 -1.94
N PHE A 248 0.28 -12.91 -2.19
CA PHE A 248 1.24 -12.41 -1.21
C PHE A 248 1.35 -10.88 -1.27
N ALA A 249 1.91 -10.29 -0.22
CA ALA A 249 2.19 -8.86 -0.13
C ALA A 249 3.64 -8.60 0.28
N ASN A 250 4.05 -7.33 0.28
CA ASN A 250 5.39 -6.84 0.61
C ASN A 250 6.48 -7.29 -0.37
N PRO A 251 6.38 -6.95 -1.67
CA PRO A 251 7.38 -7.28 -2.68
C PRO A 251 8.76 -6.64 -2.40
N GLU A 252 8.84 -5.60 -1.58
CA GLU A 252 10.10 -5.02 -1.11
C GLU A 252 10.95 -6.01 -0.30
N LYS A 253 10.32 -7.05 0.25
CA LYS A 253 10.99 -8.14 0.99
C LYS A 253 11.37 -9.28 0.04
N VAL A 254 12.36 -9.04 -0.84
CA VAL A 254 12.77 -9.92 -1.95
C VAL A 254 13.00 -11.38 -1.50
N THR A 255 13.68 -11.59 -0.38
CA THR A 255 13.98 -12.93 0.15
C THR A 255 12.72 -13.70 0.55
N ASN A 256 11.68 -13.00 0.98
CA ASN A 256 10.42 -13.61 1.36
C ASN A 256 9.70 -14.16 0.12
N TYR A 257 9.66 -13.41 -0.99
CA TYR A 257 9.04 -13.85 -2.24
C TYR A 257 9.71 -15.10 -2.80
N ALA A 258 11.04 -15.14 -2.79
CA ALA A 258 11.79 -16.34 -3.16
C ALA A 258 11.48 -17.53 -2.24
N SER A 259 11.24 -17.29 -0.95
CA SER A 259 10.84 -18.32 0.00
C SER A 259 9.40 -18.80 -0.24
N TYR A 260 8.46 -17.89 -0.51
CA TYR A 260 7.06 -18.23 -0.78
C TYR A 260 6.94 -19.13 -2.01
N SER A 261 7.46 -18.71 -3.15
CA SER A 261 7.43 -19.47 -4.38
C SER A 261 8.11 -20.84 -4.25
N LYS A 262 9.27 -20.90 -3.59
CA LYS A 262 9.98 -22.14 -3.32
C LYS A 262 9.14 -23.12 -2.49
N ASN A 263 8.40 -22.65 -1.48
CA ASN A 263 7.56 -23.51 -0.65
C ASN A 263 6.34 -24.02 -1.43
N LEU A 264 5.70 -23.20 -2.25
CA LEU A 264 4.59 -23.63 -3.11
C LEU A 264 5.00 -24.78 -4.02
N GLU A 265 6.16 -24.66 -4.67
CA GLU A 265 6.68 -25.70 -5.55
C GLU A 265 7.15 -26.95 -4.78
N TYR A 266 7.87 -26.77 -3.65
CA TYR A 266 8.36 -27.88 -2.83
C TYR A 266 7.22 -28.79 -2.33
N TYR A 267 6.08 -28.20 -1.97
CA TYR A 267 4.89 -28.93 -1.50
C TYR A 267 3.88 -29.21 -2.62
N CYS A 268 4.23 -28.93 -3.87
CA CYS A 268 3.42 -29.22 -5.07
C CYS A 268 2.01 -28.64 -5.00
N VAL A 269 1.88 -27.37 -4.58
CA VAL A 269 0.59 -26.67 -4.65
C VAL A 269 0.21 -26.47 -6.11
N ASP A 270 -1.00 -26.88 -6.50
CA ASP A 270 -1.53 -26.63 -7.84
C ASP A 270 -2.06 -25.20 -7.93
N TYR A 271 -1.35 -24.32 -8.65
CA TYR A 271 -1.75 -22.95 -8.93
C TYR A 271 -1.21 -22.47 -10.28
N ASP A 272 -1.89 -21.52 -10.88
CA ASP A 272 -1.55 -20.96 -12.19
C ASP A 272 -0.86 -19.60 -12.07
N VAL A 273 -1.27 -18.78 -11.09
CA VAL A 273 -0.91 -17.38 -10.96
C VAL A 273 -0.30 -17.11 -9.58
N PHE A 274 0.90 -16.54 -9.57
CA PHE A 274 1.48 -15.96 -8.37
C PHE A 274 1.10 -14.47 -8.33
N ALA A 275 0.35 -14.07 -7.32
CA ALA A 275 -0.23 -12.74 -7.21
C ALA A 275 0.44 -11.91 -6.13
N SER A 276 0.61 -10.62 -6.36
CA SER A 276 1.25 -9.68 -5.44
C SER A 276 0.41 -8.42 -5.24
N SER A 277 0.23 -7.97 -3.99
CA SER A 277 -0.11 -6.57 -3.71
C SER A 277 1.08 -5.68 -4.04
N TYR A 278 0.79 -4.50 -4.62
CA TYR A 278 1.77 -3.45 -4.81
C TYR A 278 1.14 -2.09 -4.57
N TYR A 279 1.53 -1.45 -3.48
CA TYR A 279 1.15 -0.08 -3.16
C TYR A 279 2.41 0.79 -3.19
N PRO A 280 2.49 1.79 -4.08
CA PRO A 280 3.72 2.58 -4.28
C PRO A 280 4.14 3.36 -3.03
N TYR A 281 3.24 3.52 -2.09
CA TYR A 281 3.47 4.24 -0.84
C TYR A 281 4.51 3.59 0.08
N TRP A 282 4.64 2.22 0.04
CA TRP A 282 5.49 1.47 0.98
C TRP A 282 6.04 0.14 0.44
N HIS A 283 5.68 -0.28 -0.77
CA HIS A 283 6.09 -1.58 -1.34
C HIS A 283 7.31 -1.49 -2.27
N GLY A 284 8.14 -0.45 -2.12
CA GLY A 284 9.36 -0.28 -2.91
C GLY A 284 9.13 0.20 -4.34
N THR A 285 10.16 0.08 -5.18
CA THR A 285 10.14 0.58 -6.56
C THR A 285 9.53 -0.40 -7.57
N TYR A 286 9.25 0.09 -8.77
CA TYR A 286 8.80 -0.76 -9.89
C TYR A 286 9.85 -1.80 -10.27
N GLU A 287 11.14 -1.46 -10.24
CA GLU A 287 12.24 -2.41 -10.52
C GLU A 287 12.28 -3.53 -9.48
N ASN A 288 12.00 -3.21 -8.21
CA ASN A 288 11.91 -4.20 -7.16
C ASN A 288 10.73 -5.16 -7.40
N LEU A 289 9.55 -4.63 -7.72
CA LEU A 289 8.37 -5.42 -8.06
C LEU A 289 8.66 -6.35 -9.26
N ALA A 290 9.22 -5.80 -10.35
CA ALA A 290 9.59 -6.57 -11.53
C ALA A 290 10.62 -7.67 -11.18
N THR A 291 11.61 -7.37 -10.37
CA THR A 291 12.63 -8.35 -9.94
C THR A 291 12.02 -9.54 -9.22
N VAL A 292 11.13 -9.31 -8.25
CA VAL A 292 10.53 -10.43 -7.47
C VAL A 292 9.56 -11.24 -8.30
N LEU A 293 8.74 -10.61 -9.14
CA LEU A 293 7.78 -11.32 -9.99
C LEU A 293 8.48 -12.07 -11.12
N ASN A 294 9.51 -11.50 -11.77
CA ASN A 294 10.32 -12.17 -12.77
C ASN A 294 11.04 -13.39 -12.19
N THR A 295 11.53 -13.32 -10.95
CA THR A 295 12.12 -14.46 -10.27
C THR A 295 11.14 -15.64 -10.20
N VAL A 296 9.86 -15.39 -9.93
CA VAL A 296 8.83 -16.44 -9.90
C VAL A 296 8.49 -16.94 -11.31
N ALA A 297 8.24 -16.01 -12.24
CA ALA A 297 7.86 -16.32 -13.62
C ALA A 297 8.94 -17.18 -14.32
N ASP A 298 10.21 -16.76 -14.22
CA ASP A 298 11.32 -17.40 -14.91
C ASP A 298 11.75 -18.72 -14.26
N THR A 299 11.71 -18.79 -12.91
CA THR A 299 12.14 -19.99 -12.20
C THR A 299 11.12 -21.13 -12.28
N TYR A 300 9.83 -20.80 -12.22
CA TYR A 300 8.77 -21.78 -12.07
C TYR A 300 7.77 -21.79 -13.24
N GLY A 301 7.95 -20.92 -14.24
CA GLY A 301 7.09 -20.86 -15.42
C GLY A 301 5.65 -20.42 -15.11
N LYS A 302 5.43 -19.75 -13.99
CA LYS A 302 4.09 -19.32 -13.57
C LYS A 302 3.68 -18.02 -14.26
N LYS A 303 2.37 -17.83 -14.40
CA LYS A 303 1.80 -16.50 -14.61
C LYS A 303 1.97 -15.70 -13.33
N VAL A 304 2.11 -14.38 -13.48
CA VAL A 304 2.13 -13.45 -12.35
C VAL A 304 1.10 -12.34 -12.56
N MET A 305 0.65 -11.71 -11.49
CA MET A 305 -0.24 -10.55 -11.58
C MET A 305 -0.07 -9.62 -10.38
N ILE A 306 -0.49 -8.37 -10.55
CA ILE A 306 -0.66 -7.42 -9.47
C ILE A 306 -2.10 -7.55 -8.98
N ALA A 307 -2.27 -8.13 -7.77
CA ALA A 307 -3.59 -8.43 -7.21
C ALA A 307 -4.25 -7.24 -6.53
N GLU A 308 -3.45 -6.29 -6.07
CA GLU A 308 -3.93 -5.08 -5.42
C GLU A 308 -2.99 -3.91 -5.69
N THR A 309 -3.57 -2.77 -6.01
CA THR A 309 -2.94 -1.45 -6.02
C THR A 309 -4.00 -0.38 -5.83
N SER A 310 -3.63 0.79 -5.35
CA SER A 310 -4.51 1.96 -5.32
C SER A 310 -3.69 3.24 -5.24
N TYR A 311 -4.30 4.38 -5.57
CA TYR A 311 -3.68 5.68 -5.44
C TYR A 311 -4.71 6.77 -5.16
N ALA A 312 -4.36 7.72 -4.27
CA ALA A 312 -5.24 8.81 -3.92
C ALA A 312 -5.32 9.84 -5.07
N PHE A 313 -6.55 10.25 -5.42
CA PHE A 313 -6.80 11.34 -6.35
C PHE A 313 -6.98 12.69 -5.65
N THR A 314 -7.07 12.67 -4.32
CA THR A 314 -7.18 13.84 -3.44
C THR A 314 -6.67 13.51 -2.04
N ALA A 315 -6.29 14.54 -1.28
CA ALA A 315 -5.98 14.39 0.15
C ALA A 315 -7.21 14.59 1.05
N GLU A 316 -8.37 14.94 0.48
CA GLU A 316 -9.60 15.21 1.24
C GLU A 316 -10.19 13.93 1.81
N ASP A 317 -10.64 14.01 3.06
CA ASP A 317 -11.47 13.01 3.74
C ASP A 317 -12.94 13.44 3.59
N THR A 318 -13.76 12.57 2.99
CA THR A 318 -15.15 12.92 2.66
C THR A 318 -16.18 12.24 3.54
N ASP A 319 -15.78 11.30 4.41
CA ASP A 319 -16.68 10.59 5.31
C ASP A 319 -16.42 10.86 6.80
N PHE A 320 -15.41 11.68 7.11
CA PHE A 320 -14.96 12.05 8.46
C PHE A 320 -14.29 10.90 9.23
N PHE A 321 -13.87 9.85 8.56
CA PHE A 321 -13.12 8.73 9.13
C PHE A 321 -11.71 8.67 8.54
N GLY A 322 -10.81 9.44 9.00
CA GLY A 322 -9.44 9.64 8.55
C GLY A 322 -8.88 8.63 7.53
N ASN A 323 -8.43 9.14 6.40
CA ASN A 323 -7.88 8.31 5.32
C ASN A 323 -6.52 7.71 5.67
N THR A 324 -6.27 6.45 5.24
CA THR A 324 -4.96 5.79 5.33
C THR A 324 -3.89 6.57 4.58
N ILE A 325 -4.25 7.19 3.46
CA ILE A 325 -3.37 8.02 2.64
C ILE A 325 -3.78 9.48 2.79
N SER A 326 -2.88 10.29 3.34
CA SER A 326 -3.08 11.73 3.56
C SER A 326 -1.78 12.50 3.35
N ASP A 327 -1.85 13.82 3.18
CA ASP A 327 -0.68 14.68 2.96
C ASP A 327 0.32 14.70 4.14
N GLY A 328 -0.10 14.38 5.33
CA GLY A 328 0.76 14.34 6.54
C GLY A 328 1.29 12.95 6.89
N GLY A 329 0.99 11.93 6.09
CA GLY A 329 1.37 10.55 6.35
C GLY A 329 2.84 10.25 6.03
N ALA A 330 3.40 9.27 6.75
CA ALA A 330 4.74 8.74 6.50
C ALA A 330 4.71 7.78 5.28
N ILE A 331 4.57 8.33 4.07
CA ILE A 331 4.39 7.58 2.82
C ILE A 331 5.25 8.15 1.69
N VAL A 332 5.60 7.30 0.72
CA VAL A 332 6.23 7.74 -0.53
C VAL A 332 5.15 8.27 -1.48
N LYS A 333 5.22 9.55 -1.80
CA LYS A 333 4.31 10.22 -2.74
C LYS A 333 4.91 10.23 -4.14
N SER A 334 4.67 9.18 -4.93
CA SER A 334 5.25 9.02 -6.27
C SER A 334 4.64 9.95 -7.31
N TYR A 335 3.39 10.37 -7.13
CA TYR A 335 2.64 11.30 -7.99
C TYR A 335 1.88 12.30 -7.10
N PRO A 336 1.47 13.47 -7.63
CA PRO A 336 0.53 14.34 -6.93
C PRO A 336 -0.78 13.62 -6.60
N PHE A 337 -1.42 13.98 -5.48
CA PHE A 337 -2.77 13.50 -5.17
C PHE A 337 -3.79 14.27 -5.99
N THR A 338 -3.88 13.92 -7.26
CA THR A 338 -4.76 14.51 -8.28
C THR A 338 -5.38 13.40 -9.13
N VAL A 339 -6.42 13.75 -9.86
CA VAL A 339 -7.03 12.84 -10.85
C VAL A 339 -6.00 12.37 -11.88
N GLN A 340 -5.10 13.26 -12.32
CA GLN A 340 -4.02 12.90 -13.24
C GLN A 340 -2.98 11.99 -12.56
N GLY A 341 -2.58 12.30 -11.33
CA GLY A 341 -1.61 11.49 -10.57
C GLY A 341 -2.10 10.06 -10.34
N GLN A 342 -3.40 9.87 -10.05
CA GLN A 342 -4.01 8.54 -9.97
C GLN A 342 -3.95 7.81 -11.33
N ALA A 343 -4.25 8.50 -12.42
CA ALA A 343 -4.17 7.93 -13.77
C ALA A 343 -2.73 7.58 -14.16
N ASN A 344 -1.76 8.42 -13.80
CA ASN A 344 -0.34 8.18 -14.06
C ASN A 344 0.16 6.92 -13.35
N LEU A 345 -0.23 6.72 -12.07
CA LEU A 345 0.09 5.46 -11.39
C LEU A 345 -0.42 4.25 -12.16
N VAL A 346 -1.71 4.23 -12.50
CA VAL A 346 -2.33 3.07 -13.17
C VAL A 346 -1.65 2.83 -14.53
N ARG A 347 -1.37 3.89 -15.27
CA ARG A 347 -0.70 3.81 -16.56
C ARG A 347 0.72 3.26 -16.43
N ASP A 348 1.52 3.81 -15.52
CA ASP A 348 2.94 3.45 -15.39
C ASP A 348 3.09 2.04 -14.81
N LEU A 349 2.23 1.67 -13.85
CA LEU A 349 2.21 0.31 -13.32
C LEU A 349 1.76 -0.71 -14.39
N THR A 350 0.84 -0.33 -15.28
CA THR A 350 0.47 -1.17 -16.43
C THR A 350 1.64 -1.32 -17.41
N ASP A 351 2.38 -0.26 -17.67
CA ASP A 351 3.55 -0.30 -18.54
C ASP A 351 4.63 -1.26 -18.00
N VAL A 352 4.92 -1.15 -16.70
CA VAL A 352 5.81 -2.08 -16.00
C VAL A 352 5.30 -3.52 -16.06
N ALA A 353 4.00 -3.73 -15.83
CA ALA A 353 3.39 -5.06 -15.89
C ALA A 353 3.48 -5.70 -17.28
N VAL A 354 3.37 -4.90 -18.35
CA VAL A 354 3.40 -5.36 -19.76
C VAL A 354 4.83 -5.53 -20.26
N ASN A 355 5.72 -4.59 -19.93
CA ASN A 355 7.03 -4.49 -20.58
C ASN A 355 8.20 -4.98 -19.72
N ASP A 356 8.09 -4.93 -18.39
CA ASP A 356 9.17 -5.29 -17.47
C ASP A 356 8.92 -6.57 -16.69
N ILE A 357 7.66 -7.02 -16.56
CA ILE A 357 7.30 -8.23 -15.81
C ILE A 357 6.92 -9.38 -16.75
N HIS A 358 7.73 -10.44 -16.74
CA HIS A 358 7.50 -11.62 -17.57
C HIS A 358 6.24 -12.37 -17.16
N ASN A 359 5.46 -12.85 -18.12
CA ASN A 359 4.22 -13.59 -17.91
C ASN A 359 3.18 -12.88 -17.04
N CYS A 360 3.23 -11.56 -16.93
CA CYS A 360 2.22 -10.79 -16.23
C CYS A 360 0.92 -10.76 -17.02
N ILE A 361 -0.18 -11.17 -16.39
CA ILE A 361 -1.48 -11.29 -17.05
C ILE A 361 -2.45 -10.16 -16.75
N GLY A 362 -2.13 -9.30 -15.78
CA GLY A 362 -3.03 -8.20 -15.41
C GLY A 362 -2.74 -7.55 -14.08
N LEU A 363 -3.54 -6.54 -13.79
CA LEU A 363 -3.57 -5.86 -12.51
C LEU A 363 -5.00 -5.66 -12.02
N PHE A 364 -5.19 -5.62 -10.71
CA PHE A 364 -6.43 -5.30 -10.03
C PHE A 364 -6.27 -4.04 -9.19
N TYR A 365 -7.18 -3.10 -9.36
CA TYR A 365 -7.24 -1.91 -8.53
C TYR A 365 -8.14 -2.19 -7.32
N TRP A 366 -7.61 -1.97 -6.12
CA TRP A 366 -8.29 -2.31 -4.87
C TRP A 366 -9.30 -1.23 -4.50
N GLU A 367 -10.56 -1.65 -4.30
CA GLU A 367 -11.70 -0.86 -3.82
C GLU A 367 -11.95 0.46 -4.57
N GLY A 368 -11.75 0.46 -5.89
CA GLY A 368 -11.95 1.67 -6.72
C GLY A 368 -13.39 2.21 -6.76
N THR A 369 -14.32 1.54 -6.11
CA THR A 369 -15.73 1.95 -5.98
C THR A 369 -16.13 2.32 -4.55
N TRP A 370 -15.22 2.24 -3.58
CA TRP A 370 -15.55 2.46 -2.18
C TRP A 370 -15.44 3.94 -1.83
N ILE A 371 -16.58 4.60 -1.76
CA ILE A 371 -16.74 6.02 -1.45
C ILE A 371 -17.47 6.23 -0.13
N SER A 372 -17.57 7.48 0.32
CA SER A 372 -18.38 7.86 1.48
C SER A 372 -19.81 7.29 1.41
N SER A 373 -20.38 6.92 2.55
CA SER A 373 -21.77 6.48 2.67
C SER A 373 -22.81 7.60 2.45
N GLY A 374 -22.35 8.84 2.21
CA GLY A 374 -23.18 9.99 1.81
C GLY A 374 -23.82 10.77 2.96
N GLY A 375 -23.46 10.51 4.23
CA GLY A 375 -23.84 11.33 5.38
C GLY A 375 -23.10 12.66 5.37
N ALA A 376 -23.77 13.73 5.83
CA ALA A 376 -23.20 15.07 5.93
C ALA A 376 -22.35 15.29 7.21
N THR A 377 -22.42 14.36 8.16
CA THR A 377 -21.68 14.40 9.42
C THR A 377 -21.11 13.02 9.76
N TRP A 378 -20.17 12.99 10.71
CA TRP A 378 -19.63 11.73 11.24
C TRP A 378 -20.74 10.85 11.85
N GLU A 379 -21.69 11.45 12.58
CA GLU A 379 -22.79 10.73 13.23
C GLU A 379 -23.73 10.07 12.19
N GLU A 380 -24.03 10.79 11.11
CA GLU A 380 -24.87 10.25 10.03
C GLU A 380 -24.18 9.10 9.32
N ASN A 381 -22.89 9.26 8.95
CA ASN A 381 -22.09 8.20 8.36
C ASN A 381 -21.93 7.01 9.29
N SER A 382 -21.62 7.24 10.58
CA SER A 382 -21.47 6.18 11.57
C SER A 382 -22.74 5.32 11.70
N ALA A 383 -23.92 5.94 11.65
CA ALA A 383 -25.18 5.21 11.66
C ALA A 383 -25.39 4.34 10.41
N LEU A 384 -24.90 4.79 9.25
CA LEU A 384 -24.93 4.03 7.99
C LEU A 384 -23.95 2.86 8.04
N TRP A 385 -22.70 3.09 8.49
CA TRP A 385 -21.70 2.03 8.63
C TRP A 385 -22.19 0.90 9.53
N GLU A 386 -22.70 1.23 10.73
CA GLU A 386 -23.22 0.24 11.68
C GLU A 386 -24.43 -0.54 11.12
N LYS A 387 -25.29 0.14 10.36
CA LYS A 387 -26.53 -0.48 9.87
C LYS A 387 -26.30 -1.36 8.66
N TYR A 388 -25.48 -0.93 7.72
CA TYR A 388 -25.33 -1.57 6.41
C TYR A 388 -23.98 -2.27 6.22
N GLY A 389 -23.02 -2.05 7.12
CA GLY A 389 -21.66 -2.57 6.98
C GLY A 389 -20.87 -1.87 5.88
N SER A 390 -21.22 -0.62 5.53
CA SER A 390 -20.62 0.14 4.43
C SER A 390 -19.29 0.81 4.78
N GLY A 391 -18.90 0.88 6.07
CA GLY A 391 -17.57 1.21 6.53
C GLY A 391 -16.65 -0.02 6.59
N TRP A 392 -15.38 0.16 6.94
CA TRP A 392 -14.42 -0.94 6.97
C TRP A 392 -14.72 -1.96 8.07
N ALA A 393 -15.31 -1.55 9.19
CA ALA A 393 -15.77 -2.40 10.28
C ALA A 393 -16.97 -1.76 10.99
N THR A 394 -17.83 -2.61 11.57
CA THR A 394 -18.85 -2.21 12.52
C THR A 394 -18.41 -2.54 13.95
N SER A 395 -19.08 -2.00 14.97
CA SER A 395 -18.84 -2.37 16.36
C SER A 395 -19.07 -3.86 16.66
N TYR A 396 -19.87 -4.55 15.83
CA TYR A 396 -20.15 -5.99 15.93
C TYR A 396 -18.93 -6.85 15.56
N ALA A 397 -17.96 -6.31 14.85
CA ALA A 397 -16.71 -7.00 14.51
C ALA A 397 -15.91 -7.43 15.75
N ALA A 398 -16.13 -6.76 16.90
CA ALA A 398 -15.55 -7.15 18.20
C ALA A 398 -15.87 -8.59 18.63
N ASP A 399 -16.93 -9.21 18.10
CA ASP A 399 -17.26 -10.62 18.37
C ASP A 399 -16.20 -11.58 17.80
N TYR A 400 -15.58 -11.22 16.71
CA TYR A 400 -14.55 -12.01 16.02
C TYR A 400 -13.15 -11.45 16.19
N ASP A 401 -12.98 -10.16 16.09
CA ASP A 401 -11.71 -9.42 16.09
C ASP A 401 -11.74 -8.28 17.14
N PRO A 402 -11.64 -8.63 18.44
CA PRO A 402 -11.79 -7.65 19.51
C PRO A 402 -10.60 -6.71 19.67
N ASP A 403 -9.41 -7.12 19.19
CA ASP A 403 -8.16 -6.40 19.46
C ASP A 403 -7.83 -5.35 18.40
N ASP A 404 -8.47 -5.40 17.22
CA ASP A 404 -8.28 -4.47 16.11
C ASP A 404 -9.63 -3.90 15.64
N ALA A 405 -10.36 -4.60 14.77
CA ALA A 405 -11.62 -4.11 14.20
C ALA A 405 -12.67 -3.75 15.26
N GLY A 406 -12.70 -4.47 16.37
CA GLY A 406 -13.58 -4.18 17.50
C GLY A 406 -13.22 -2.91 18.28
N GLN A 407 -12.00 -2.37 18.12
CA GLN A 407 -11.55 -1.13 18.75
C GLN A 407 -11.58 0.04 17.79
N TRP A 408 -11.22 -0.19 16.52
CA TRP A 408 -10.97 0.82 15.51
C TRP A 408 -12.00 0.80 14.37
N TYR A 409 -13.23 0.31 14.67
CA TYR A 409 -14.31 0.29 13.69
C TYR A 409 -14.68 1.70 13.21
N GLY A 410 -15.22 1.78 12.00
CA GLY A 410 -15.61 3.07 11.41
C GLY A 410 -15.83 3.00 9.90
N GLY A 411 -15.57 4.13 9.25
CA GLY A 411 -15.90 4.42 7.87
C GLY A 411 -14.92 3.88 6.83
N CYS A 412 -14.87 4.56 5.70
CA CYS A 412 -14.00 4.21 4.60
C CYS A 412 -12.67 4.95 4.70
N SER A 413 -11.60 4.27 5.10
CA SER A 413 -10.25 4.87 5.15
C SER A 413 -9.56 5.01 3.78
N VAL A 414 -10.30 4.78 2.68
CA VAL A 414 -9.77 4.76 1.30
C VAL A 414 -10.69 5.45 0.30
N ASP A 415 -11.65 6.24 0.74
CA ASP A 415 -12.61 6.94 -0.12
C ASP A 415 -11.92 7.91 -1.10
N ASN A 416 -10.77 8.46 -0.72
CA ASN A 416 -9.93 9.31 -1.56
C ASN A 416 -9.11 8.56 -2.63
N GLN A 417 -9.23 7.22 -2.70
CA GLN A 417 -8.56 6.38 -3.69
C GLN A 417 -9.54 5.78 -4.72
N ALA A 418 -10.84 6.03 -4.57
CA ALA A 418 -11.86 5.56 -5.49
C ALA A 418 -11.76 6.24 -6.88
N PHE A 419 -12.42 5.68 -7.90
CA PHE A 419 -12.63 6.29 -9.22
C PHE A 419 -13.97 7.05 -9.33
N PHE A 420 -14.55 7.34 -8.18
CA PHE A 420 -15.78 8.11 -8.06
C PHE A 420 -15.59 9.16 -6.98
N ASP A 421 -16.17 10.33 -7.19
CA ASP A 421 -16.20 11.36 -6.16
C ASP A 421 -17.17 11.00 -5.02
N LYS A 422 -17.20 11.81 -3.97
CA LYS A 422 -18.08 11.61 -2.80
C LYS A 422 -19.58 11.52 -3.14
N ASP A 423 -20.00 12.06 -4.28
CA ASP A 423 -21.38 12.06 -4.74
C ASP A 423 -21.66 10.89 -5.71
N GLY A 424 -20.68 10.01 -5.92
CA GLY A 424 -20.76 8.81 -6.75
C GLY A 424 -20.60 9.04 -8.24
N LYS A 425 -20.14 10.23 -8.66
CA LYS A 425 -19.87 10.51 -10.08
C LYS A 425 -18.48 10.00 -10.45
N ALA A 426 -18.37 9.27 -11.57
CA ALA A 426 -17.12 8.82 -12.12
C ALA A 426 -16.18 10.00 -12.41
N ILE A 427 -14.95 9.95 -11.88
CA ILE A 427 -13.90 10.94 -12.13
C ILE A 427 -13.09 10.56 -13.37
N GLU A 428 -12.45 11.55 -13.99
CA GLU A 428 -11.77 11.36 -15.29
C GLU A 428 -10.69 10.27 -15.28
N SER A 429 -10.01 10.03 -14.16
CA SER A 429 -8.98 9.00 -14.05
C SER A 429 -9.48 7.57 -14.34
N LEU A 430 -10.78 7.28 -14.14
CA LEU A 430 -11.34 5.98 -14.52
C LEU A 430 -11.16 5.66 -16.01
N LYS A 431 -11.11 6.66 -16.85
CA LYS A 431 -10.93 6.50 -18.30
C LYS A 431 -9.56 5.94 -18.68
N VAL A 432 -8.59 5.97 -17.77
CA VAL A 432 -7.21 5.51 -18.04
C VAL A 432 -7.19 4.08 -18.57
N PHE A 433 -8.02 3.18 -18.02
CA PHE A 433 -8.05 1.76 -18.43
C PHE A 433 -8.40 1.57 -19.91
N GLY A 434 -9.30 2.39 -20.45
CA GLY A 434 -9.64 2.34 -21.88
C GLY A 434 -8.72 3.17 -22.77
N LEU A 435 -8.05 4.20 -22.23
CA LEU A 435 -7.20 5.09 -23.01
C LEU A 435 -5.77 4.56 -23.21
N MET A 436 -5.27 3.67 -22.34
CA MET A 436 -3.86 3.22 -22.37
C MET A 436 -3.48 2.49 -23.67
N LYS A 437 -4.44 1.87 -24.34
CA LYS A 437 -4.17 1.12 -25.57
C LYS A 437 -3.76 2.02 -26.73
N ASP A 438 -4.40 3.14 -26.91
CA ASP A 438 -4.20 4.07 -28.03
C ASP A 438 -3.49 5.36 -27.57
N GLY A 439 -3.52 5.65 -26.27
CA GLY A 439 -3.06 6.90 -25.70
C GLY A 439 -4.10 8.01 -25.84
N ASN A 440 -3.94 9.08 -25.05
CA ASN A 440 -4.74 10.29 -25.13
C ASN A 440 -3.84 11.50 -24.90
N THR A 441 -3.56 12.26 -25.97
CA THR A 441 -2.68 13.42 -25.90
C THR A 441 -3.50 14.70 -25.79
N VAL A 442 -3.37 15.36 -24.63
CA VAL A 442 -3.88 16.72 -24.40
C VAL A 442 -2.70 17.67 -24.22
N GLU A 443 -2.96 18.99 -24.19
CA GLU A 443 -1.92 19.97 -23.91
C GLU A 443 -1.26 19.69 -22.54
N ASN A 444 0.06 19.48 -22.53
CA ASN A 444 0.80 19.22 -21.31
C ASN A 444 0.96 20.49 -20.49
N LYS A 445 0.15 20.64 -19.46
CA LYS A 445 0.12 21.77 -18.52
C LYS A 445 0.45 21.30 -17.11
N ALA A 446 0.61 22.24 -16.18
CA ALA A 446 0.82 21.89 -14.78
C ALA A 446 -0.41 21.17 -14.18
N ASP A 447 -0.15 20.09 -13.46
CA ASP A 447 -1.12 19.31 -12.68
C ASP A 447 -1.07 19.67 -11.19
N ALA A 448 0.15 19.89 -10.66
CA ALA A 448 0.38 20.29 -9.28
C ALA A 448 1.62 21.19 -9.17
N ILE A 449 1.70 21.94 -8.08
CA ILE A 449 2.88 22.70 -7.69
C ILE A 449 3.52 22.01 -6.49
N GLU A 450 4.83 21.73 -6.57
CA GLU A 450 5.57 21.20 -5.43
C GLU A 450 5.76 22.26 -4.36
N ASP A 451 5.56 21.87 -3.11
CA ASP A 451 5.83 22.72 -1.97
C ASP A 451 7.34 23.05 -1.86
N THR A 452 7.63 24.25 -1.45
CA THR A 452 9.01 24.69 -1.21
C THR A 452 9.27 24.78 0.28
N THR A 453 10.40 24.27 0.75
CA THR A 453 10.84 24.41 2.14
C THR A 453 12.11 25.24 2.20
N LEU A 454 12.16 26.19 3.12
CA LEU A 454 13.32 27.03 3.38
C LEU A 454 13.64 27.01 4.88
N ILE A 455 14.91 26.80 5.20
CA ILE A 455 15.46 26.97 6.54
C ILE A 455 16.33 28.22 6.48
N ILE A 456 15.99 29.24 7.26
CA ILE A 456 16.63 30.55 7.20
C ILE A 456 17.08 30.96 8.60
N ASP A 457 18.35 31.29 8.72
CA ASP A 457 18.89 31.89 9.93
C ASP A 457 18.23 33.26 10.23
N LEU A 458 17.95 33.57 11.50
CA LEU A 458 17.37 34.83 11.93
C LEU A 458 18.19 36.05 11.47
N ASN A 459 19.49 35.91 11.30
CA ASN A 459 20.40 36.97 10.83
C ASN A 459 20.64 36.88 9.31
N GLY A 460 20.11 35.83 8.67
CA GLY A 460 20.25 35.57 7.24
C GLY A 460 19.34 36.43 6.36
N GLU A 461 19.64 36.49 5.07
CA GLU A 461 18.78 37.11 4.08
C GLU A 461 17.57 36.19 3.79
N ILE A 462 16.35 36.66 4.02
CA ILE A 462 15.14 35.97 3.61
C ILE A 462 14.93 36.21 2.12
N LYS A 463 15.23 35.21 1.31
CA LYS A 463 15.06 35.25 -0.13
C LYS A 463 14.15 34.11 -0.61
N LEU A 464 12.92 34.45 -0.90
CA LEU A 464 11.97 33.50 -1.47
C LEU A 464 12.38 33.16 -2.92
N PRO A 465 12.18 31.93 -3.38
CA PRO A 465 12.45 31.55 -4.76
C PRO A 465 11.53 32.34 -5.71
N THR A 466 12.04 32.67 -6.88
CA THR A 466 11.26 33.32 -7.96
C THR A 466 10.55 32.32 -8.86
N THR A 467 10.88 31.06 -8.71
CA THR A 467 10.28 29.93 -9.44
C THR A 467 9.99 28.78 -8.47
N VAL A 468 9.01 27.95 -8.82
CA VAL A 468 8.69 26.68 -8.14
C VAL A 468 8.66 25.58 -9.16
N ASN A 469 8.73 24.32 -8.71
CA ASN A 469 8.56 23.18 -9.59
C ASN A 469 7.07 22.88 -9.78
N ALA A 470 6.64 22.83 -11.02
CA ALA A 470 5.36 22.27 -11.41
C ALA A 470 5.55 20.80 -11.85
N VAL A 471 4.71 19.92 -11.38
CA VAL A 471 4.53 18.58 -11.94
C VAL A 471 3.51 18.71 -13.07
N MET A 472 3.90 18.28 -14.26
CA MET A 472 3.07 18.38 -15.47
C MET A 472 2.15 17.15 -15.58
N LEU A 473 1.13 17.21 -16.45
CA LEU A 473 0.22 16.09 -16.68
C LEU A 473 0.94 14.80 -17.08
N ASP A 474 2.07 14.91 -17.81
CA ASP A 474 2.92 13.77 -18.19
C ASP A 474 3.92 13.34 -17.10
N ASN A 475 3.73 13.82 -15.89
CA ASN A 475 4.61 13.64 -14.72
C ASN A 475 6.03 14.22 -14.85
N SER A 476 6.33 14.96 -15.91
CA SER A 476 7.59 15.71 -16.00
C SER A 476 7.58 16.91 -15.06
N LYS A 477 8.77 17.36 -14.62
CA LYS A 477 8.91 18.53 -13.76
C LYS A 477 9.39 19.73 -14.56
N LYS A 478 8.78 20.89 -14.32
CA LYS A 478 9.14 22.14 -14.97
C LYS A 478 9.22 23.28 -13.95
N SER A 479 10.30 24.03 -13.97
CA SER A 479 10.40 25.25 -13.18
C SER A 479 9.59 26.37 -13.82
N ILE A 480 8.65 26.94 -13.07
CA ILE A 480 7.74 28.01 -13.51
C ILE A 480 7.78 29.20 -12.55
N PRO A 481 7.51 30.43 -13.02
CA PRO A 481 7.46 31.61 -12.15
C PRO A 481 6.39 31.49 -11.06
N VAL A 482 6.69 32.05 -9.89
CA VAL A 482 5.75 32.13 -8.77
C VAL A 482 5.62 33.57 -8.28
N GLU A 483 4.41 33.96 -7.91
CA GLU A 483 4.10 35.20 -7.22
C GLU A 483 3.69 34.89 -5.78
N TRP A 484 4.53 35.32 -4.80
CA TRP A 484 4.26 35.13 -3.38
C TRP A 484 3.39 36.25 -2.84
N HIS A 485 2.40 35.94 -1.99
CA HIS A 485 1.41 36.88 -1.49
C HIS A 485 1.65 37.22 -0.01
N ASN A 486 1.42 38.52 0.35
CA ASN A 486 1.44 39.02 1.74
C ASN A 486 2.73 38.66 2.50
N VAL A 487 3.89 38.75 1.84
CA VAL A 487 5.19 38.49 2.47
C VAL A 487 5.62 39.72 3.28
N ASP A 488 5.69 39.55 4.61
CA ASP A 488 6.22 40.57 5.52
C ASP A 488 7.53 40.05 6.15
N ILE A 489 8.64 40.33 5.46
CA ILE A 489 9.98 39.90 5.87
C ILE A 489 10.37 40.52 7.22
N ASP A 490 10.00 41.75 7.48
CA ASP A 490 10.35 42.43 8.74
C ASP A 490 9.60 41.82 9.92
N ALA A 491 8.32 41.48 9.73
CA ALA A 491 7.55 40.77 10.75
C ALA A 491 8.09 39.34 11.00
N MET A 492 8.55 38.65 9.96
CA MET A 492 9.16 37.30 10.10
C MET A 492 10.46 37.38 10.92
N LYS A 493 11.33 38.35 10.64
CA LYS A 493 12.56 38.61 11.41
C LYS A 493 12.28 39.00 12.86
N ALA A 494 11.28 39.85 13.07
CA ALA A 494 10.88 40.30 14.40
C ALA A 494 10.25 39.18 15.24
N GLY A 495 9.62 38.21 14.61
CA GLY A 495 8.97 37.04 15.25
C GLY A 495 9.93 36.04 15.89
N GLY A 496 11.23 36.14 15.59
CA GLY A 496 12.22 35.20 16.12
C GLY A 496 12.12 33.80 15.52
N VAL A 497 12.51 32.79 16.30
CA VAL A 497 12.41 31.35 15.88
C VAL A 497 10.95 30.99 15.71
N ALA A 498 10.54 30.70 14.48
CA ALA A 498 9.15 30.38 14.14
C ALA A 498 9.06 29.69 12.78
N LYS A 499 7.92 29.04 12.53
CA LYS A 499 7.57 28.49 11.21
C LYS A 499 6.50 29.35 10.55
N TYR A 500 6.69 29.64 9.27
CA TYR A 500 5.77 30.45 8.47
C TYR A 500 5.35 29.67 7.24
N THR A 501 4.06 29.76 6.90
CA THR A 501 3.53 29.26 5.62
C THR A 501 3.22 30.46 4.73
N ILE A 502 3.98 30.62 3.66
CA ILE A 502 3.80 31.66 2.65
C ILE A 502 3.03 31.08 1.49
N LYS A 503 1.90 31.69 1.14
CA LYS A 503 1.11 31.32 -0.02
C LYS A 503 1.52 32.14 -1.22
N GLY A 504 1.47 31.51 -2.40
CA GLY A 504 1.71 32.14 -3.69
C GLY A 504 0.81 31.58 -4.77
N THR A 505 1.02 32.07 -5.99
CA THR A 505 0.35 31.59 -7.20
C THR A 505 1.38 31.32 -8.29
N ALA A 506 1.30 30.16 -8.91
CA ALA A 506 2.11 29.75 -10.06
C ALA A 506 1.19 29.09 -11.09
N ASP A 507 1.17 29.59 -12.32
CA ASP A 507 0.27 29.12 -13.40
C ASP A 507 -1.22 29.01 -13.00
N GLY A 508 -1.69 29.97 -12.17
CA GLY A 508 -3.06 30.00 -11.66
C GLY A 508 -3.37 29.05 -10.50
N MET A 509 -2.40 28.24 -10.06
CA MET A 509 -2.54 27.29 -8.95
C MET A 509 -1.90 27.82 -7.67
N SER A 510 -2.34 27.31 -6.51
CA SER A 510 -1.74 27.63 -5.22
C SER A 510 -0.34 27.04 -5.11
N ALA A 511 0.61 27.86 -4.64
CA ALA A 511 1.97 27.44 -4.28
C ALA A 511 2.20 27.75 -2.79
N TYR A 512 2.96 26.87 -2.10
CA TYR A 512 3.28 27.05 -0.70
C TYR A 512 4.80 27.04 -0.49
N CYS A 513 5.24 27.96 0.37
CA CYS A 513 6.62 27.98 0.86
C CYS A 513 6.60 27.91 2.39
N TYR A 514 7.14 26.84 2.94
CA TYR A 514 7.29 26.62 4.37
C TYR A 514 8.66 27.15 4.81
N VAL A 515 8.65 28.23 5.55
CA VAL A 515 9.88 28.89 6.02
C VAL A 515 10.06 28.61 7.51
N SER A 516 11.15 27.97 7.87
CA SER A 516 11.59 27.78 9.26
C SER A 516 12.67 28.81 9.57
N MET A 517 12.36 29.78 10.45
CA MET A 517 13.34 30.73 10.98
C MET A 517 14.05 30.09 12.17
N VAL A 518 15.37 30.01 12.13
CA VAL A 518 16.22 29.37 13.16
C VAL A 518 17.26 30.36 13.70
N GLU A 519 17.77 30.15 14.92
CA GLU A 519 18.90 30.92 15.46
C GLU A 519 20.20 30.54 14.73
N TYR A 520 21.20 31.48 14.69
CA TYR A 520 22.47 31.21 14.04
C TYR A 520 23.14 29.98 14.67
N ASN A 521 23.41 29.03 13.81
CA ASN A 521 24.06 27.80 14.19
C ASN A 521 25.51 27.79 13.68
N TYR A 522 26.49 27.67 14.58
CA TYR A 522 27.89 27.63 14.23
C TYR A 522 28.33 26.28 13.62
N LEU A 523 27.39 25.31 13.51
CA LEU A 523 27.68 24.01 12.92
C LEU A 523 27.33 23.99 11.43
N THR A 524 28.17 23.35 10.65
CA THR A 524 27.93 23.07 9.25
C THR A 524 27.06 21.84 9.12
N ASP A 525 26.09 21.84 8.17
CA ASP A 525 25.20 20.70 7.87
C ASP A 525 24.59 20.10 9.15
N TRP A 526 24.01 20.97 9.95
CA TRP A 526 23.52 20.68 11.30
C TRP A 526 22.31 19.74 11.34
N SER A 527 21.55 19.67 10.24
CA SER A 527 20.42 18.74 10.04
C SER A 527 20.74 17.67 8.97
N PHE A 528 22.02 17.49 8.62
CA PHE A 528 22.55 16.45 7.74
C PHE A 528 22.05 16.47 6.29
N GLU A 529 21.39 17.52 5.85
CA GLU A 529 20.82 17.65 4.50
C GLU A 529 21.88 17.65 3.37
N GLU A 530 23.14 18.05 3.67
CA GLU A 530 24.29 17.98 2.78
C GLU A 530 25.07 16.66 2.89
N GLY A 531 24.50 15.63 3.54
CA GLY A 531 25.10 14.31 3.65
C GLY A 531 26.10 14.15 4.77
N GLY A 532 26.00 14.94 5.83
CA GLY A 532 26.89 14.91 7.01
C GLY A 532 28.18 15.69 6.78
N LYS A 533 28.17 16.69 5.92
CA LYS A 533 29.35 17.53 5.63
C LYS A 533 29.87 18.21 6.88
N GLY A 534 31.14 18.07 7.14
CA GLY A 534 31.80 18.59 8.34
C GLY A 534 31.70 17.66 9.55
N TRP A 535 30.87 16.66 9.52
CA TRP A 535 30.72 15.66 10.58
C TRP A 535 31.63 14.45 10.37
N THR A 536 32.16 13.91 11.45
CA THR A 536 32.98 12.71 11.47
C THR A 536 32.34 11.67 12.37
N ALA A 537 31.86 10.59 11.79
CA ALA A 537 31.37 9.43 12.51
C ALA A 537 32.51 8.42 12.70
N THR A 538 32.73 7.99 13.94
CA THR A 538 33.75 7.01 14.29
C THR A 538 33.11 5.83 15.02
N ALA A 539 33.01 4.68 14.34
CA ALA A 539 32.59 3.44 14.96
C ALA A 539 33.71 2.92 15.91
N LEU A 540 33.41 2.83 17.19
CA LEU A 540 34.34 2.28 18.23
C LEU A 540 34.21 0.76 18.37
N LYS A 541 33.11 0.21 17.90
CA LYS A 541 32.83 -1.21 17.67
C LYS A 541 32.28 -1.41 16.28
N SER A 542 32.47 -2.59 15.70
CA SER A 542 31.85 -2.93 14.39
C SER A 542 30.38 -3.27 14.58
N PHE A 543 29.50 -2.63 13.78
CA PHE A 543 28.06 -2.89 13.70
C PHE A 543 27.56 -2.61 12.28
N ASP A 544 26.25 -2.80 12.01
CA ASP A 544 25.77 -2.93 10.65
C ASP A 544 25.77 -1.60 9.86
N GLU A 545 25.19 -0.51 10.39
CA GLU A 545 25.06 0.75 9.68
C GLU A 545 25.36 1.97 10.54
N LEU A 546 26.10 2.93 9.96
CA LEU A 546 26.34 4.27 10.50
C LEU A 546 26.54 5.23 9.33
N ASN A 547 25.49 5.91 8.91
CA ASN A 547 25.51 6.77 7.72
C ASN A 547 24.42 7.85 7.78
N VAL A 548 24.40 8.75 6.81
CA VAL A 548 23.26 9.65 6.59
C VAL A 548 22.21 8.91 5.76
N GLU A 549 20.98 8.86 6.25
CA GLU A 549 19.81 8.30 5.57
C GLU A 549 18.93 9.43 5.03
N ASP A 550 18.42 9.28 3.79
CA ASP A 550 17.45 10.18 3.18
C ASP A 550 16.05 9.57 3.37
N LYS A 551 15.35 10.03 4.41
CA LYS A 551 14.04 9.49 4.78
C LYS A 551 13.27 10.51 5.62
N VAL A 552 12.47 11.29 4.94
CA VAL A 552 11.69 12.39 5.53
C VAL A 552 10.82 11.99 6.73
N THR A 553 10.32 10.76 6.74
CA THR A 553 9.46 10.26 7.83
C THR A 553 10.19 10.04 9.14
N ASP A 554 11.50 9.89 9.06
CA ASP A 554 12.38 9.55 10.18
C ASP A 554 13.29 10.74 10.58
N SER A 555 13.21 11.86 9.86
CA SER A 555 13.93 13.10 10.15
C SER A 555 13.13 14.01 11.08
N LEU A 556 13.81 14.72 11.97
CA LEU A 556 13.19 15.73 12.83
C LEU A 556 12.90 16.98 12.01
N THR A 557 13.87 17.41 11.19
CA THR A 557 13.70 18.46 10.19
C THR A 557 14.26 18.02 8.85
N GLY A 558 13.81 18.66 7.76
CA GLY A 558 14.28 18.33 6.41
C GLY A 558 13.90 16.93 5.94
N THR A 559 14.81 16.30 5.20
CA THR A 559 14.61 14.95 4.62
C THR A 559 15.65 13.93 5.05
N LYS A 560 16.77 14.39 5.64
CA LYS A 560 17.90 13.53 6.02
C LYS A 560 18.21 13.62 7.50
N HIS A 561 18.83 12.56 8.01
CA HIS A 561 19.30 12.46 9.38
C HIS A 561 20.50 11.51 9.45
N TYR A 562 21.28 11.55 10.51
CA TYR A 562 22.27 10.50 10.79
C TYR A 562 21.58 9.26 11.35
N HIS A 563 21.86 8.09 10.77
CA HIS A 563 21.25 6.81 11.10
C HIS A 563 22.29 5.83 11.65
N PHE A 564 21.88 5.02 12.63
CA PHE A 564 22.65 3.83 13.04
C PHE A 564 21.73 2.62 13.25
N TRP A 565 22.27 1.44 12.92
CA TRP A 565 21.57 0.17 13.06
C TRP A 565 22.52 -0.95 13.45
N GLY A 566 22.13 -1.77 14.44
CA GLY A 566 22.84 -2.94 14.90
C GLY A 566 21.90 -4.11 15.17
N ALA A 567 21.45 -4.81 14.12
CA ALA A 567 20.39 -5.84 14.19
C ALA A 567 20.75 -7.02 15.10
N GLY A 568 21.94 -7.55 14.95
CA GLY A 568 22.45 -8.71 15.69
C GLY A 568 23.65 -8.42 16.59
N THR A 569 24.00 -7.15 16.74
CA THR A 569 25.22 -6.72 17.42
C THR A 569 24.97 -6.56 18.92
N ASP A 570 25.81 -7.17 19.77
CA ASP A 570 25.68 -7.07 21.21
C ASP A 570 25.97 -5.67 21.75
N VAL A 571 26.81 -4.89 21.07
CA VAL A 571 27.19 -3.53 21.46
C VAL A 571 27.34 -2.65 20.23
N VAL A 572 26.49 -1.63 20.08
CA VAL A 572 26.70 -0.50 19.19
C VAL A 572 27.44 0.59 19.96
N GLU A 573 28.60 1.04 19.48
CA GLU A 573 29.42 2.05 20.15
C GLU A 573 30.12 2.93 19.12
N PHE A 574 29.81 4.25 19.12
CA PHE A 574 30.37 5.21 18.18
C PHE A 574 30.37 6.64 18.73
N THR A 575 31.09 7.53 18.04
CA THR A 575 30.99 8.98 18.19
C THR A 575 30.62 9.62 16.87
N LEU A 576 29.88 10.72 16.95
CA LEU A 576 29.63 11.64 15.84
C LEU A 576 30.09 13.02 16.28
N GLU A 577 31.07 13.60 15.56
CA GLU A 577 31.77 14.81 15.96
C GLU A 577 31.85 15.83 14.83
N GLN A 578 31.80 17.11 15.19
CA GLN A 578 32.17 18.22 14.31
C GLN A 578 33.16 19.16 14.99
N LYS A 579 34.27 19.43 14.30
CA LYS A 579 35.15 20.52 14.67
C LYS A 579 34.52 21.86 14.26
N VAL A 580 34.46 22.81 15.16
CA VAL A 580 33.90 24.13 14.90
C VAL A 580 35.03 25.08 14.55
N GLU A 581 34.95 25.67 13.37
CA GLU A 581 35.91 26.65 12.91
C GLU A 581 35.40 28.09 13.16
N ASP A 582 36.29 29.03 13.38
CA ASP A 582 36.01 30.46 13.50
C ASP A 582 34.96 30.85 14.57
N LEU A 583 34.89 30.06 15.66
CA LEU A 583 33.99 30.37 16.77
C LEU A 583 34.53 31.56 17.60
N PRO A 584 33.79 32.67 17.77
CA PRO A 584 34.21 33.77 18.62
C PRO A 584 34.27 33.40 20.09
N SER A 585 35.05 34.14 20.91
CA SER A 585 34.97 33.97 22.36
C SER A 585 33.57 34.35 22.86
N GLY A 586 33.01 33.51 23.76
CA GLY A 586 31.68 33.74 24.29
C GLY A 586 31.10 32.57 25.06
N LYS A 587 29.81 32.73 25.38
CA LYS A 587 29.02 31.64 25.98
C LYS A 587 28.12 31.00 24.92
N TYR A 588 28.03 29.67 24.97
CA TYR A 588 27.31 28.91 23.98
C TYR A 588 26.40 27.88 24.63
N LYS A 589 25.43 27.45 23.85
CA LYS A 589 24.56 26.30 24.12
C LYS A 589 24.71 25.30 22.98
N TYR A 590 24.93 24.03 23.30
CA TYR A 590 24.93 22.94 22.34
C TYR A 590 23.74 22.02 22.58
N THR A 591 22.97 21.78 21.52
CA THR A 591 21.83 20.86 21.53
C THR A 591 21.98 19.89 20.38
N ILE A 592 21.62 18.62 20.59
CA ILE A 592 21.52 17.61 19.53
C ILE A 592 20.37 16.67 19.86
N SER A 593 19.54 16.38 18.88
CA SER A 593 18.33 15.57 19.05
C SER A 593 18.57 14.12 18.62
N VAL A 594 18.02 13.20 19.38
CA VAL A 594 18.15 11.75 19.14
C VAL A 594 16.80 11.05 19.30
N MET A 595 16.58 10.04 18.45
CA MET A 595 15.44 9.13 18.52
C MET A 595 15.95 7.70 18.34
N GLY A 596 15.34 6.72 19.00
CA GLY A 596 15.73 5.33 18.77
C GLY A 596 15.29 4.36 19.85
N GLY A 597 15.85 3.16 19.81
CA GLY A 597 15.61 2.12 20.79
C GLY A 597 16.78 1.14 20.90
N ALA A 598 16.88 0.48 22.05
CA ALA A 598 17.89 -0.55 22.30
C ALA A 598 17.30 -1.66 23.17
N GLY A 599 17.72 -2.90 22.92
CA GLY A 599 17.29 -4.07 23.71
C GLY A 599 17.94 -4.21 25.09
N GLY A 600 18.85 -3.31 25.45
CA GLY A 600 19.61 -3.35 26.71
C GLY A 600 19.89 -1.96 27.27
N THR A 601 21.00 -1.83 27.99
CA THR A 601 21.40 -0.55 28.61
C THR A 601 21.99 0.42 27.60
N THR A 602 21.74 1.71 27.80
CA THR A 602 22.30 2.80 26.99
C THR A 602 23.18 3.71 27.83
N ASP A 603 24.26 4.22 27.23
CA ASP A 603 25.09 5.31 27.72
C ASP A 603 25.26 6.29 26.55
N ILE A 604 24.47 7.35 26.58
CA ILE A 604 24.35 8.32 25.48
C ILE A 604 24.49 9.72 26.05
N TYR A 605 25.44 10.48 25.50
CA TYR A 605 25.65 11.86 25.96
C TYR A 605 26.22 12.73 24.83
N ALA A 606 25.74 13.96 24.77
CA ALA A 606 26.41 15.03 24.06
C ALA A 606 27.63 15.51 24.83
N TYR A 607 28.65 16.01 24.15
CA TYR A 607 29.84 16.55 24.76
C TYR A 607 30.44 17.69 23.94
N VAL A 608 31.26 18.50 24.65
CA VAL A 608 32.12 19.50 24.04
C VAL A 608 33.55 19.25 24.50
N LYS A 609 34.47 19.10 23.54
CA LYS A 609 35.90 19.05 23.75
C LYS A 609 36.48 20.45 23.53
N ILE A 610 37.36 20.89 24.42
CA ILE A 610 38.16 22.09 24.26
C ILE A 610 39.61 21.69 24.50
N GLY A 611 40.51 22.02 23.57
CA GLY A 611 41.92 21.63 23.67
C GLY A 611 42.15 20.10 23.69
N GLY A 612 41.22 19.33 23.11
CA GLY A 612 41.28 17.86 23.05
C GLY A 612 40.63 17.11 24.21
N GLU A 613 40.27 17.80 25.31
CA GLU A 613 39.64 17.21 26.49
C GLU A 613 38.15 17.47 26.55
N ILE A 614 37.34 16.48 27.00
CA ILE A 614 35.91 16.67 27.22
C ILE A 614 35.67 17.56 28.42
N VAL A 615 35.21 18.80 28.20
CA VAL A 615 34.98 19.79 29.24
C VAL A 615 33.53 19.81 29.71
N TYR A 616 32.60 19.59 28.77
CA TYR A 616 31.16 19.60 29.04
C TYR A 616 30.49 18.33 28.55
N LYS A 617 29.50 17.84 29.30
CA LYS A 617 28.67 16.66 28.97
C LYS A 617 27.21 16.88 29.36
N ALA A 618 26.31 16.32 28.59
CA ALA A 618 24.91 16.19 28.94
C ALA A 618 24.38 14.81 28.51
N GLU A 619 23.81 14.08 29.45
CA GLU A 619 23.20 12.79 29.18
C GLU A 619 21.85 12.96 28.43
N THR A 620 21.53 11.98 27.59
CA THR A 620 20.24 11.84 26.94
C THR A 620 19.87 10.36 26.85
N LEU A 621 18.74 10.05 26.24
CA LEU A 621 18.25 8.68 26.08
C LEU A 621 17.56 8.48 24.73
N ILE A 622 17.36 7.25 24.35
CA ILE A 622 16.48 6.81 23.27
C ILE A 622 15.40 5.91 23.88
N SER A 623 14.15 6.03 23.42
CA SER A 623 13.00 5.34 24.00
C SER A 623 12.18 4.57 22.99
N ALA A 624 11.67 5.24 21.95
CA ALA A 624 10.79 4.67 20.95
C ALA A 624 10.84 5.44 19.61
N TYR A 625 10.24 4.86 18.59
CA TYR A 625 10.02 5.53 17.30
C TYR A 625 9.04 6.71 17.46
N GLY A 626 9.40 7.84 16.88
CA GLY A 626 8.62 9.08 16.95
C GLY A 626 8.88 9.90 18.23
N GLU A 627 9.66 9.41 19.18
CA GLU A 627 10.01 10.11 20.41
C GLU A 627 11.45 10.65 20.32
N TRP A 628 11.57 11.95 20.07
CA TRP A 628 12.85 12.65 20.04
C TRP A 628 13.23 13.18 21.42
N HIS A 629 14.49 13.03 21.76
CA HIS A 629 15.08 13.49 23.03
C HIS A 629 16.30 14.35 22.76
N ASP A 630 16.36 15.51 23.40
CA ASP A 630 17.48 16.43 23.26
C ASP A 630 18.55 16.16 24.32
N ALA A 631 19.82 16.21 23.90
CA ALA A 631 20.94 16.41 24.79
C ALA A 631 21.30 17.89 24.76
N ILE A 632 21.24 18.56 25.91
CA ILE A 632 21.42 20.01 26.01
C ILE A 632 22.60 20.32 26.94
N ILE A 633 23.62 20.99 26.41
CA ILE A 633 24.72 21.54 27.17
C ILE A 633 24.59 23.06 27.18
N GLU A 634 24.33 23.62 28.34
CA GLU A 634 24.22 25.06 28.51
C GLU A 634 25.50 25.66 29.10
N ASN A 635 25.68 26.96 28.95
CA ASN A 635 26.77 27.75 29.54
C ASN A 635 28.19 27.25 29.17
N ILE A 636 28.37 26.87 27.92
CA ILE A 636 29.69 26.52 27.38
C ILE A 636 30.51 27.83 27.28
N GLU A 637 31.53 27.98 28.08
CA GLU A 637 32.46 29.09 27.99
C GLU A 637 33.59 28.71 27.03
N TYR A 638 33.80 29.54 26.01
CA TYR A 638 34.82 29.34 24.98
C TYR A 638 35.66 30.59 24.80
N THR A 639 36.95 30.41 24.65
CA THR A 639 37.93 31.46 24.31
C THR A 639 38.50 31.16 22.94
N GLU A 640 38.46 32.13 22.05
CA GLU A 640 39.02 32.03 20.70
C GLU A 640 40.49 31.61 20.71
N GLY A 641 40.85 30.66 19.87
CA GLY A 641 42.20 30.13 19.71
C GLY A 641 42.37 28.71 20.24
N ASP A 642 41.48 28.21 21.08
CA ASP A 642 41.46 26.79 21.45
C ASP A 642 40.72 25.96 20.36
N GLU A 643 41.13 24.71 20.18
CA GLU A 643 40.34 23.78 19.36
C GLU A 643 39.07 23.40 20.08
N ILE A 644 37.90 23.57 19.41
CA ILE A 644 36.61 23.15 19.94
C ILE A 644 35.95 22.13 19.01
N ILE A 645 35.50 21.02 19.62
CA ILE A 645 34.76 19.95 18.95
C ILE A 645 33.49 19.69 19.75
N VAL A 646 32.35 19.70 19.04
CA VAL A 646 31.07 19.24 19.60
C VAL A 646 30.78 17.84 19.09
N GLY A 647 30.10 17.04 19.90
CA GLY A 647 29.78 15.68 19.47
C GLY A 647 28.77 14.98 20.37
N ILE A 648 28.42 13.78 19.95
CA ILE A 648 27.60 12.87 20.72
C ILE A 648 28.26 11.48 20.75
N TYR A 649 28.20 10.85 21.91
CA TYR A 649 28.65 9.47 22.12
C TYR A 649 27.45 8.58 22.31
N PHE A 650 27.48 7.44 21.66
CA PHE A 650 26.52 6.36 21.80
C PHE A 650 27.21 5.07 22.24
N LYS A 651 26.63 4.43 23.25
CA LYS A 651 26.88 3.04 23.58
C LYS A 651 25.59 2.37 23.99
N CYS A 652 25.13 1.46 23.15
CA CYS A 652 23.93 0.66 23.38
C CYS A 652 24.34 -0.81 23.49
N SER A 653 23.97 -1.47 24.62
CA SER A 653 24.19 -2.90 24.82
C SER A 653 22.93 -3.69 24.55
N GLY A 654 23.08 -4.91 24.03
CA GLY A 654 22.00 -5.80 23.65
C GLY A 654 21.63 -5.68 22.17
N PRO A 655 21.00 -6.72 21.60
CA PRO A 655 20.69 -6.78 20.19
C PRO A 655 19.59 -5.79 19.78
N GLY A 656 19.62 -5.37 18.51
CA GLY A 656 18.56 -4.56 17.92
C GLY A 656 18.61 -3.08 18.29
N ALA A 657 19.78 -2.53 18.59
CA ALA A 657 19.95 -1.09 18.77
C ALA A 657 19.81 -0.35 17.44
N TRP A 658 19.01 0.70 17.43
CA TRP A 658 18.77 1.54 16.26
C TRP A 658 18.52 2.98 16.68
N GLY A 659 18.79 3.92 15.81
CA GLY A 659 18.43 5.30 16.10
C GLY A 659 18.74 6.28 14.98
N LYS A 660 18.28 7.47 15.24
CA LYS A 660 18.39 8.66 14.39
C LYS A 660 18.99 9.79 15.21
N ILE A 661 19.78 10.62 14.56
CA ILE A 661 20.39 11.82 15.14
C ILE A 661 20.10 12.95 14.18
N ASP A 662 19.60 14.06 14.68
CA ASP A 662 19.23 15.21 13.86
C ASP A 662 19.36 16.53 14.66
N ASP A 663 19.23 17.65 13.96
CA ASP A 663 19.16 19.00 14.55
C ASP A 663 20.21 19.33 15.60
N ALA A 664 21.48 19.18 15.21
CA ALA A 664 22.60 19.63 16.04
C ALA A 664 22.76 21.15 15.98
N MET A 665 22.73 21.84 17.12
CA MET A 665 22.78 23.30 17.18
C MET A 665 23.84 23.76 18.17
N LEU A 666 24.73 24.64 17.74
CA LEU A 666 25.63 25.40 18.61
C LEU A 666 25.31 26.90 18.46
N ASN A 667 24.62 27.45 19.45
CA ASN A 667 24.13 28.82 19.42
C ASN A 667 24.86 29.66 20.46
N SER A 668 25.09 30.95 20.18
CA SER A 668 25.53 31.91 21.19
C SER A 668 24.42 32.19 22.19
N VAL A 669 24.74 32.24 23.47
CA VAL A 669 23.81 32.66 24.53
C VAL A 669 24.00 34.15 24.76
N LYS A 670 22.95 34.96 24.63
CA LYS A 670 22.98 36.38 25.00
C LYS A 670 23.13 36.47 26.52
N GLU A 671 24.05 37.36 26.98
CA GLU A 671 24.19 37.71 28.40
C GLU A 671 22.93 38.39 28.97
#